data_a710ccd42e2749f3ace720b8598755cf
#
_entry.id   a710ccd42e2749f3ace720b8598755cf
#
_cell.length_a   1.000
_cell.length_b   1.000
_cell.length_c   1.000
_cell.angle_alpha   90.00
_cell.angle_beta   90.00
_cell.angle_gamma   90.00
#
_symmetry.space_group_name_H-M   'P 1'
#
loop_
_entity.id
_entity.type
_entity.pdbx_description
1 polymer ?
#
loop_
_entity_poly.entity_id
_entity_poly.type
_entity_poly.pdbx_seq_one_letter_code
_entity_poly.pdbx_strand_id
1 'polypeptide(L)'
;MLTALVLGLLIDSHGADVVIYGATPGGIACAIQVRRMGKTALLVEPTSHVGGLTTSGLGATDSGEKGVIGGISREFYRRLRKHYEDSAAWNLEKRDTSPVWMVGPNEDAQWTFEPKVAERVLDAWLAETGVEVLKGDALSEDPRAVTKEGALIREMRLVSGKVLAGKVFVDASYEGDLLARAGVPYRLGRESNTLHNETLNGVQRARNTHNHRFLKPVSAFRLKGDPLSGLLPGIEEALPVDGTGDNRLQAYCFRMCMTRNVDNLTPWPKPEKYNEADYELLFRNFEAGDLRIPMHPLPMPNGKTDTNNNGAFSTDYIGGNFKYPEASYADRVKIIKDHLEYQKGLMWSLANHPRVPQTVRDHVSKWGLARDEFVGNGNWPWQIYVREARRLEAVRMVTERHCRAIDPIADPVGMGSYNMDSHNCTRYVDAKGNVQDEGDVQEGPGGPYPVGYGSLVAQPGKADNLLVPVCLGSTHIAFGSIRMEPVFFVLGQSAGTAAVMAIEGNLNVQDVPYAKLRERLLKDGQVLEFERKPLRPKAAILRADAIDIKKLQGVVVDDEHALAEGDWVFSASVGGFVGAGYRHDGNQHKGKCRLTFSTDLPQPGKYEVRLAISQNANRSREVPVLVFYGAKKDLVLVDQTRKPGKDGPFVSLGQWDFPDCKASVVISNEGTKGYVTGDAVQWQRVP
;
A
#
# COMPACT_ATOMS: atom_id res chain seq x y z
N MET A 1 -58.06 -41.04 -9.73
CA MET A 1 -57.71 -39.75 -9.15
C MET A 1 -56.54 -39.97 -8.19
N LEU A 2 -55.31 -39.79 -8.65
CA LEU A 2 -54.13 -39.79 -7.77
C LEU A 2 -53.83 -38.35 -7.39
N THR A 3 -54.04 -38.02 -6.14
CA THR A 3 -53.69 -36.74 -5.55
C THR A 3 -52.19 -36.77 -5.27
N ALA A 4 -51.39 -36.08 -6.07
CA ALA A 4 -49.98 -35.89 -5.80
C ALA A 4 -49.80 -34.94 -4.58
N LEU A 5 -49.37 -35.49 -3.46
CA LEU A 5 -48.95 -34.73 -2.30
C LEU A 5 -47.61 -34.06 -2.63
N VAL A 6 -47.61 -32.78 -2.95
CA VAL A 6 -46.41 -31.97 -3.02
C VAL A 6 -45.98 -31.70 -1.58
N LEU A 7 -45.02 -32.48 -1.08
CA LEU A 7 -44.32 -32.19 0.18
C LEU A 7 -43.42 -30.98 -0.11
N GLY A 8 -43.92 -29.79 0.18
CA GLY A 8 -43.08 -28.60 0.27
C GLY A 8 -42.12 -28.78 1.44
N LEU A 9 -40.88 -29.09 1.15
CA LEU A 9 -39.81 -28.90 2.13
C LEU A 9 -39.82 -27.42 2.54
N LEU A 10 -40.35 -27.16 3.73
CA LEU A 10 -40.12 -25.87 4.40
C LEU A 10 -38.62 -25.78 4.61
N ILE A 11 -37.91 -25.11 3.70
CA ILE A 11 -36.54 -24.69 3.90
C ILE A 11 -36.62 -23.60 4.98
N ASP A 12 -36.18 -23.94 6.17
CA ASP A 12 -36.13 -23.00 7.28
C ASP A 12 -35.14 -21.85 6.86
N SER A 13 -35.70 -20.74 6.41
CA SER A 13 -34.90 -19.60 5.98
C SER A 13 -34.44 -18.83 7.20
N HIS A 14 -33.15 -18.89 7.48
CA HIS A 14 -32.53 -18.09 8.55
C HIS A 14 -32.40 -16.63 8.07
N GLY A 15 -33.04 -15.68 8.73
CA GLY A 15 -33.16 -14.32 8.26
C GLY A 15 -32.64 -13.26 9.24
N ALA A 16 -32.09 -12.19 8.69
CA ALA A 16 -31.71 -10.99 9.40
C ALA A 16 -32.11 -9.73 8.60
N ASP A 17 -32.16 -8.57 9.27
CA ASP A 17 -32.35 -7.31 8.55
C ASP A 17 -31.20 -7.08 7.54
N VAL A 18 -29.94 -7.35 7.96
CA VAL A 18 -28.75 -7.25 7.12
C VAL A 18 -27.98 -8.56 7.15
N VAL A 19 -27.72 -9.14 5.98
CA VAL A 19 -26.86 -10.31 5.79
C VAL A 19 -25.54 -9.86 5.22
N ILE A 20 -24.44 -10.18 5.90
CA ILE A 20 -23.08 -9.71 5.60
C ILE A 20 -22.22 -10.92 5.28
N TYR A 21 -21.60 -10.96 4.11
CA TYR A 21 -20.71 -12.01 3.66
C TYR A 21 -19.24 -11.57 3.74
N GLY A 22 -18.44 -12.26 4.54
CA GLY A 22 -17.05 -11.96 4.88
C GLY A 22 -16.91 -11.25 6.24
N ALA A 23 -16.36 -11.97 7.25
CA ALA A 23 -16.02 -11.40 8.55
C ALA A 23 -14.65 -10.71 8.52
N THR A 24 -14.38 -9.92 7.48
CA THR A 24 -13.25 -8.99 7.39
C THR A 24 -13.49 -7.79 8.31
N PRO A 25 -12.52 -6.89 8.51
CA PRO A 25 -12.75 -5.63 9.22
C PRO A 25 -13.96 -4.86 8.72
N GLY A 26 -14.18 -4.83 7.39
CA GLY A 26 -15.37 -4.20 6.80
C GLY A 26 -16.67 -4.87 7.21
N GLY A 27 -16.73 -6.21 7.17
CA GLY A 27 -17.93 -6.96 7.58
C GLY A 27 -18.21 -6.84 9.05
N ILE A 28 -17.19 -6.94 9.90
CA ILE A 28 -17.32 -6.79 11.36
C ILE A 28 -17.82 -5.39 11.74
N ALA A 29 -17.22 -4.33 11.18
CA ALA A 29 -17.67 -2.96 11.44
C ALA A 29 -19.10 -2.72 10.98
N CYS A 30 -19.47 -3.27 9.81
CA CYS A 30 -20.85 -3.23 9.33
C CYS A 30 -21.81 -3.90 10.31
N ALA A 31 -21.52 -5.13 10.75
CA ALA A 31 -22.36 -5.88 11.67
C ALA A 31 -22.55 -5.16 13.01
N ILE A 32 -21.45 -4.66 13.59
CA ILE A 32 -21.48 -3.88 14.83
C ILE A 32 -22.33 -2.62 14.67
N GLN A 33 -22.17 -1.87 13.58
CA GLN A 33 -22.93 -0.67 13.30
C GLN A 33 -24.44 -0.95 13.15
N VAL A 34 -24.79 -1.99 12.41
CA VAL A 34 -26.19 -2.45 12.23
C VAL A 34 -26.83 -2.75 13.61
N ARG A 35 -26.10 -3.47 14.48
CA ARG A 35 -26.57 -3.79 15.85
C ARG A 35 -26.73 -2.54 16.69
N ARG A 36 -25.78 -1.60 16.65
CA ARG A 36 -25.84 -0.31 17.35
C ARG A 36 -27.03 0.55 16.92
N MET A 37 -27.49 0.37 15.70
CA MET A 37 -28.67 1.05 15.17
C MET A 37 -29.97 0.26 15.38
N GLY A 38 -29.95 -0.83 16.15
CA GLY A 38 -31.15 -1.57 16.59
C GLY A 38 -31.71 -2.56 15.58
N LYS A 39 -30.95 -2.91 14.51
CA LYS A 39 -31.33 -3.94 13.54
C LYS A 39 -30.61 -5.26 13.80
N THR A 40 -31.10 -6.34 13.20
CA THR A 40 -30.43 -7.65 13.25
C THR A 40 -29.39 -7.76 12.16
N ALA A 41 -28.21 -8.31 12.52
CA ALA A 41 -27.10 -8.58 11.61
C ALA A 41 -26.71 -10.07 11.67
N LEU A 42 -26.56 -10.69 10.51
CA LEU A 42 -26.02 -12.03 10.36
C LEU A 42 -24.71 -11.92 9.56
N LEU A 43 -23.61 -12.29 10.21
CA LEU A 43 -22.27 -12.25 9.63
C LEU A 43 -21.85 -13.66 9.21
N VAL A 44 -21.53 -13.85 7.95
CA VAL A 44 -21.12 -15.14 7.37
C VAL A 44 -19.63 -15.11 7.06
N GLU A 45 -18.90 -16.10 7.59
CA GLU A 45 -17.45 -16.22 7.36
C GLU A 45 -17.14 -17.59 6.75
N PRO A 46 -16.54 -17.64 5.55
CA PRO A 46 -16.16 -18.90 4.90
C PRO A 46 -15.16 -19.74 5.69
N THR A 47 -14.31 -19.08 6.51
CA THR A 47 -13.29 -19.74 7.34
C THR A 47 -13.78 -19.92 8.80
N SER A 48 -12.94 -20.52 9.63
CA SER A 48 -13.20 -20.66 11.07
C SER A 48 -12.81 -19.40 11.87
N HIS A 49 -12.20 -18.41 11.23
CA HIS A 49 -11.55 -17.27 11.88
C HIS A 49 -12.17 -15.94 11.42
N VAL A 50 -12.38 -15.01 12.33
CA VAL A 50 -12.88 -13.67 12.02
C VAL A 50 -11.73 -12.66 11.94
N GLY A 51 -11.97 -11.50 11.32
CA GLY A 51 -11.03 -10.39 11.25
C GLY A 51 -10.16 -10.36 10.00
N GLY A 52 -10.35 -11.34 9.11
CA GLY A 52 -9.65 -11.35 7.82
C GLY A 52 -8.13 -11.26 7.98
N LEU A 53 -7.50 -10.35 7.24
CA LEU A 53 -6.05 -10.18 7.24
C LEU A 53 -5.54 -9.54 8.54
N THR A 54 -6.34 -8.73 9.23
CA THR A 54 -6.00 -8.16 10.54
C THR A 54 -5.69 -9.25 11.57
N THR A 55 -6.33 -10.40 11.48
CA THR A 55 -6.09 -11.55 12.35
C THR A 55 -5.25 -12.65 11.70
N SER A 56 -4.81 -12.43 10.45
CA SER A 56 -4.02 -13.38 9.65
C SER A 56 -2.67 -12.80 9.21
N GLY A 57 -2.01 -12.03 10.10
CA GLY A 57 -0.63 -11.62 9.96
C GLY A 57 -0.38 -10.12 9.75
N LEU A 58 -1.38 -9.32 9.33
CA LEU A 58 -1.26 -7.87 9.23
C LEU A 58 -1.36 -7.18 10.59
N GLY A 59 -0.40 -7.44 11.46
CA GLY A 59 -0.36 -6.89 12.80
C GLY A 59 0.34 -5.53 12.92
N ALA A 60 1.10 -5.12 11.91
CA ALA A 60 1.67 -3.78 11.77
C ALA A 60 1.00 -3.09 10.57
N THR A 61 -0.18 -2.54 10.80
CA THR A 61 -1.07 -2.11 9.73
C THR A 61 -0.63 -0.79 9.10
N ASP A 62 -0.60 -0.77 7.78
CA ASP A 62 -0.45 0.44 6.99
C ASP A 62 -1.68 1.34 7.15
N SER A 63 -1.51 2.51 7.70
CA SER A 63 -2.63 3.40 8.04
C SER A 63 -2.58 4.78 7.37
N GLY A 64 -1.41 5.21 6.91
CA GLY A 64 -1.21 6.59 6.48
C GLY A 64 -1.42 7.59 7.62
N GLU A 65 -2.23 8.62 7.39
CA GLU A 65 -2.57 9.64 8.41
C GLU A 65 -3.60 9.09 9.40
N LYS A 66 -3.16 8.77 10.60
CA LYS A 66 -3.99 8.16 11.66
C LYS A 66 -5.13 9.06 12.14
N GLY A 67 -5.00 10.36 11.98
CA GLY A 67 -6.02 11.34 12.36
C GLY A 67 -7.32 11.23 11.56
N VAL A 68 -7.30 10.57 10.39
CA VAL A 68 -8.51 10.37 9.57
C VAL A 68 -9.20 9.03 9.84
N ILE A 69 -8.65 8.20 10.73
CA ILE A 69 -9.23 6.93 11.13
C ILE A 69 -10.11 7.17 12.36
N GLY A 70 -11.43 7.24 12.14
CA GLY A 70 -12.44 7.50 13.16
C GLY A 70 -13.38 6.32 13.43
N GLY A 71 -14.44 6.57 14.17
CA GLY A 71 -15.55 5.65 14.41
C GLY A 71 -15.13 4.27 14.96
N ILE A 72 -15.77 3.24 14.46
CA ILE A 72 -15.53 1.83 14.84
C ILE A 72 -14.07 1.42 14.57
N SER A 73 -13.44 1.93 13.50
CA SER A 73 -12.04 1.67 13.22
C SER A 73 -11.14 2.15 14.37
N ARG A 74 -11.27 3.41 14.79
CA ARG A 74 -10.50 3.96 15.92
C ARG A 74 -10.78 3.21 17.22
N GLU A 75 -12.03 2.82 17.46
CA GLU A 75 -12.43 2.06 18.63
C GLU A 75 -11.75 0.69 18.68
N PHE A 76 -11.59 -0.01 17.57
CA PHE A 76 -10.83 -1.27 17.51
C PHE A 76 -9.39 -1.08 18.02
N TYR A 77 -8.67 -0.09 17.52
CA TYR A 77 -7.29 0.17 17.94
C TYR A 77 -7.19 0.67 19.39
N ARG A 78 -8.22 1.32 19.93
CA ARG A 78 -8.34 1.64 21.36
C ARG A 78 -8.57 0.40 22.22
N ARG A 79 -9.37 -0.56 21.75
CA ARG A 79 -9.58 -1.85 22.43
C ARG A 79 -8.27 -2.67 22.49
N LEU A 80 -7.48 -2.64 21.43
CA LEU A 80 -6.13 -3.21 21.43
C LEU A 80 -5.21 -2.48 22.42
N ARG A 81 -5.24 -1.16 22.46
CA ARG A 81 -4.49 -0.36 23.43
C ARG A 81 -4.81 -0.78 24.86
N LYS A 82 -6.10 -0.89 25.19
CA LYS A 82 -6.57 -1.32 26.49
C LYS A 82 -6.05 -2.72 26.88
N HIS A 83 -5.99 -3.65 25.92
CA HIS A 83 -5.40 -4.97 26.16
C HIS A 83 -3.92 -4.88 26.54
N TYR A 84 -3.13 -4.09 25.81
CA TYR A 84 -1.69 -3.97 26.06
C TYR A 84 -1.32 -3.01 27.22
N GLU A 85 -2.27 -2.32 27.83
CA GLU A 85 -2.09 -1.60 29.10
C GLU A 85 -1.87 -2.58 30.26
N ASP A 86 -2.44 -3.79 30.17
CA ASP A 86 -2.20 -4.85 31.14
C ASP A 86 -0.78 -5.41 30.97
N SER A 87 0.01 -5.37 32.05
CA SER A 87 1.37 -5.93 32.06
C SER A 87 1.40 -7.42 31.79
N ALA A 88 0.33 -8.15 32.10
CA ALA A 88 0.21 -9.58 31.80
C ALA A 88 0.12 -9.90 30.30
N ALA A 89 -0.20 -8.92 29.45
CA ALA A 89 -0.17 -9.08 28.00
C ALA A 89 1.26 -9.20 27.43
N TRP A 90 2.29 -8.84 28.21
CA TRP A 90 3.69 -8.79 27.81
C TRP A 90 4.49 -9.95 28.41
N ASN A 91 4.18 -11.15 27.99
CA ASN A 91 4.76 -12.38 28.58
C ASN A 91 6.11 -12.80 27.95
N LEU A 92 6.47 -12.27 26.77
CA LEU A 92 7.72 -12.59 26.05
C LEU A 92 8.64 -11.37 25.88
N GLU A 93 8.21 -10.19 26.30
CA GLU A 93 8.95 -8.95 26.21
C GLU A 93 8.54 -8.02 27.36
N LYS A 94 9.40 -7.10 27.77
CA LYS A 94 9.03 -6.07 28.75
C LYS A 94 8.35 -4.91 28.04
N ARG A 95 7.12 -4.58 28.43
CA ARG A 95 6.31 -3.49 27.88
C ARG A 95 7.10 -2.17 27.75
N ASP A 96 7.70 -1.71 28.85
CA ASP A 96 8.30 -0.39 28.94
C ASP A 96 9.62 -0.23 28.13
N THR A 97 10.15 -1.34 27.61
CA THR A 97 11.31 -1.33 26.71
C THR A 97 10.94 -1.72 25.27
N SER A 98 9.69 -2.06 25.00
CA SER A 98 9.23 -2.42 23.67
C SER A 98 9.15 -1.21 22.75
N PRO A 99 9.75 -1.25 21.55
CA PRO A 99 9.72 -0.13 20.61
C PRO A 99 8.30 0.17 20.09
N VAL A 100 7.39 -0.79 20.20
CA VAL A 100 6.01 -0.64 19.72
C VAL A 100 5.04 -0.11 20.78
N TRP A 101 5.45 -0.06 22.05
CA TRP A 101 4.68 0.53 23.13
C TRP A 101 4.97 2.01 23.34
N MET A 102 6.16 2.47 22.97
CA MET A 102 6.58 3.88 23.08
C MET A 102 5.84 4.74 22.05
N VAL A 103 4.53 4.82 22.20
CA VAL A 103 3.66 5.66 21.39
C VAL A 103 3.65 7.05 22.01
N GLY A 104 3.58 8.08 21.18
CA GLY A 104 3.64 9.46 21.64
C GLY A 104 2.58 9.79 22.73
N PRO A 105 2.76 10.80 23.56
CA PRO A 105 1.93 11.09 24.73
C PRO A 105 0.46 11.37 24.42
N ASN A 106 0.12 11.63 23.15
CA ASN A 106 -1.24 11.91 22.69
C ASN A 106 -1.86 10.75 21.89
N GLU A 107 -1.22 9.56 21.84
CA GLU A 107 -1.74 8.43 21.09
C GLU A 107 -2.67 7.59 22.00
N ASP A 108 -3.91 7.45 21.59
CA ASP A 108 -4.96 6.72 22.34
C ASP A 108 -5.23 5.31 21.78
N ALA A 109 -4.46 4.88 20.77
CA ALA A 109 -4.68 3.64 20.03
C ALA A 109 -3.38 2.83 19.90
N GLN A 110 -3.50 1.52 19.72
CA GLN A 110 -2.38 0.59 19.46
C GLN A 110 -2.44 0.10 18.02
N TRP A 111 -1.50 0.54 17.20
CA TRP A 111 -1.47 0.27 15.75
C TRP A 111 -0.67 -0.97 15.35
N THR A 112 0.06 -1.55 16.29
CA THR A 112 0.79 -2.80 16.12
C THR A 112 0.35 -3.78 17.19
N PHE A 113 0.05 -5.02 16.79
CA PHE A 113 -0.57 -6.00 17.67
C PHE A 113 -0.32 -7.42 17.18
N GLU A 114 -0.47 -8.38 18.08
CA GLU A 114 -0.41 -9.81 17.77
C GLU A 114 -1.70 -10.27 17.10
N PRO A 115 -1.65 -11.09 16.03
CA PRO A 115 -2.84 -11.61 15.34
C PRO A 115 -3.86 -12.28 16.26
N LYS A 116 -3.43 -13.13 17.18
CA LYS A 116 -4.29 -13.82 18.16
C LYS A 116 -5.00 -12.84 19.12
N VAL A 117 -4.35 -11.71 19.43
CA VAL A 117 -4.96 -10.68 20.28
C VAL A 117 -6.05 -9.94 19.52
N ALA A 118 -5.78 -9.59 18.26
CA ALA A 118 -6.77 -8.98 17.39
C ALA A 118 -8.03 -9.86 17.25
N GLU A 119 -7.86 -11.16 17.01
CA GLU A 119 -8.99 -12.09 16.88
C GLU A 119 -9.81 -12.17 18.17
N ARG A 120 -9.16 -12.30 19.33
CA ARG A 120 -9.86 -12.31 20.63
C ARG A 120 -10.63 -11.01 20.88
N VAL A 121 -10.06 -9.86 20.54
CA VAL A 121 -10.73 -8.56 20.70
C VAL A 121 -11.95 -8.48 19.81
N LEU A 122 -11.88 -8.95 18.57
CA LEU A 122 -12.98 -8.93 17.62
C LEU A 122 -14.09 -9.93 18.00
N ASP A 123 -13.74 -11.16 18.37
CA ASP A 123 -14.72 -12.16 18.84
C ASP A 123 -15.47 -11.66 20.08
N ALA A 124 -14.74 -11.09 21.05
CA ALA A 124 -15.37 -10.52 22.25
C ALA A 124 -16.31 -9.35 21.90
N TRP A 125 -15.92 -8.51 20.93
CA TRP A 125 -16.73 -7.36 20.52
C TRP A 125 -17.98 -7.77 19.76
N LEU A 126 -17.90 -8.77 18.88
CA LEU A 126 -19.04 -9.36 18.20
C LEU A 126 -20.04 -9.95 19.20
N ALA A 127 -19.54 -10.69 20.22
CA ALA A 127 -20.36 -11.22 21.30
C ALA A 127 -21.01 -10.13 22.14
N GLU A 128 -20.26 -9.09 22.54
CA GLU A 128 -20.75 -7.92 23.30
C GLU A 128 -21.90 -7.22 22.57
N THR A 129 -21.82 -7.12 21.25
CA THR A 129 -22.84 -6.45 20.44
C THR A 129 -23.98 -7.36 20.01
N GLY A 130 -23.91 -8.66 20.32
CA GLY A 130 -24.91 -9.64 19.96
C GLY A 130 -25.03 -9.88 18.45
N VAL A 131 -23.92 -9.80 17.73
CA VAL A 131 -23.88 -10.17 16.30
C VAL A 131 -23.88 -11.68 16.20
N GLU A 132 -24.78 -12.23 15.38
CA GLU A 132 -24.75 -13.64 15.03
C GLU A 132 -23.71 -13.89 13.95
N VAL A 133 -22.82 -14.89 14.16
CA VAL A 133 -21.73 -15.23 13.24
C VAL A 133 -21.83 -16.69 12.83
N LEU A 134 -21.95 -16.94 11.52
CA LEU A 134 -21.82 -18.27 10.92
C LEU A 134 -20.42 -18.44 10.36
N LYS A 135 -19.61 -19.29 11.00
CA LYS A 135 -18.22 -19.57 10.61
C LYS A 135 -18.13 -20.91 9.87
N GLY A 136 -17.19 -21.02 8.94
CA GLY A 136 -16.86 -22.27 8.24
C GLY A 136 -17.86 -22.65 7.12
N ASP A 137 -18.64 -21.69 6.62
CA ASP A 137 -19.66 -21.97 5.59
C ASP A 137 -19.59 -20.88 4.50
N ALA A 138 -19.25 -21.27 3.30
CA ALA A 138 -19.06 -20.36 2.18
C ALA A 138 -20.36 -20.22 1.36
N LEU A 139 -20.44 -19.14 0.57
CA LEU A 139 -21.47 -18.97 -0.45
C LEU A 139 -21.37 -20.12 -1.48
N SER A 140 -22.48 -20.74 -1.81
CA SER A 140 -22.48 -21.84 -2.78
C SER A 140 -22.00 -21.39 -4.16
N GLU A 141 -21.26 -22.26 -4.86
CA GLU A 141 -20.80 -22.01 -6.22
C GLU A 141 -21.88 -22.24 -7.30
N ASP A 142 -23.08 -22.76 -6.91
CA ASP A 142 -24.22 -22.86 -7.84
C ASP A 142 -24.55 -21.46 -8.39
N PRO A 143 -24.66 -21.26 -9.70
CA PRO A 143 -25.08 -20.00 -10.29
C PRO A 143 -26.40 -19.44 -9.76
N ARG A 144 -27.24 -20.31 -9.18
CA ARG A 144 -28.54 -19.96 -8.56
C ARG A 144 -28.45 -19.76 -7.05
N ALA A 145 -27.23 -19.69 -6.48
CA ALA A 145 -27.03 -19.53 -5.06
C ALA A 145 -27.57 -18.18 -4.53
N VAL A 146 -27.61 -17.17 -5.37
CA VAL A 146 -28.21 -15.86 -5.04
C VAL A 146 -29.48 -15.70 -5.86
N THR A 147 -30.63 -15.60 -5.17
CA THR A 147 -31.93 -15.37 -5.82
C THR A 147 -32.28 -13.88 -5.78
N LYS A 148 -32.88 -13.40 -6.86
CA LYS A 148 -33.28 -12.00 -7.01
C LYS A 148 -34.75 -11.92 -7.46
N GLU A 149 -35.42 -10.86 -6.99
CA GLU A 149 -36.71 -10.42 -7.54
C GLU A 149 -36.46 -9.02 -8.14
N GLY A 150 -36.46 -8.94 -9.47
CA GLY A 150 -35.97 -7.76 -10.17
C GLY A 150 -34.50 -7.52 -9.85
N ALA A 151 -34.20 -6.34 -9.28
CA ALA A 151 -32.85 -5.97 -8.84
C ALA A 151 -32.61 -6.22 -7.33
N LEU A 152 -33.60 -6.71 -6.59
CA LEU A 152 -33.46 -6.97 -5.16
C LEU A 152 -33.00 -8.41 -4.90
N ILE A 153 -31.88 -8.58 -4.22
CA ILE A 153 -31.45 -9.88 -3.69
C ILE A 153 -32.45 -10.28 -2.57
N ARG A 154 -32.95 -11.50 -2.64
CA ARG A 154 -33.87 -12.05 -1.63
C ARG A 154 -33.16 -13.01 -0.70
N GLU A 155 -32.35 -13.89 -1.28
CA GLU A 155 -31.71 -14.97 -0.54
C GLU A 155 -30.31 -15.26 -1.09
N MET A 156 -29.48 -15.76 -0.22
CA MET A 156 -28.22 -16.41 -0.58
C MET A 156 -28.14 -17.81 0.02
N ARG A 157 -27.62 -18.79 -0.73
CA ARG A 157 -27.45 -20.17 -0.30
C ARG A 157 -25.99 -20.47 -0.05
N LEU A 158 -25.72 -21.08 1.10
CA LEU A 158 -24.39 -21.53 1.49
C LEU A 158 -24.09 -22.96 0.98
N VAL A 159 -22.82 -23.35 1.05
CA VAL A 159 -22.37 -24.71 0.67
C VAL A 159 -23.05 -25.80 1.49
N SER A 160 -23.32 -25.56 2.77
CA SER A 160 -24.09 -26.45 3.64
C SER A 160 -25.54 -26.69 3.18
N GLY A 161 -26.02 -25.89 2.23
CA GLY A 161 -27.42 -25.87 1.80
C GLY A 161 -28.31 -24.90 2.59
N LYS A 162 -27.79 -24.25 3.65
CA LYS A 162 -28.53 -23.23 4.42
C LYS A 162 -28.86 -22.04 3.52
N VAL A 163 -30.09 -21.54 3.63
CA VAL A 163 -30.58 -20.38 2.89
C VAL A 163 -30.71 -19.19 3.85
N LEU A 164 -30.11 -18.08 3.48
CA LEU A 164 -30.11 -16.84 4.28
C LEU A 164 -30.91 -15.78 3.55
N ALA A 165 -31.92 -15.23 4.24
CA ALA A 165 -32.76 -14.16 3.74
C ALA A 165 -32.46 -12.83 4.43
N GLY A 166 -32.49 -11.72 3.69
CA GLY A 166 -32.20 -10.39 4.21
C GLY A 166 -32.92 -9.27 3.46
N LYS A 167 -33.08 -8.11 4.13
CA LYS A 167 -33.57 -6.89 3.48
C LYS A 167 -32.45 -6.20 2.71
N VAL A 168 -31.25 -6.15 3.29
CA VAL A 168 -30.02 -5.65 2.66
C VAL A 168 -28.92 -6.68 2.79
N PHE A 169 -28.10 -6.79 1.75
CA PHE A 169 -26.93 -7.66 1.67
C PHE A 169 -25.66 -6.81 1.60
N VAL A 170 -24.57 -7.32 2.20
CA VAL A 170 -23.27 -6.67 2.16
C VAL A 170 -22.22 -7.68 1.74
N ASP A 171 -21.50 -7.40 0.67
CA ASP A 171 -20.29 -8.15 0.32
C ASP A 171 -19.07 -7.48 0.92
N ALA A 172 -18.58 -8.04 2.01
CA ALA A 172 -17.38 -7.60 2.70
C ALA A 172 -16.22 -8.60 2.57
N SER A 173 -16.29 -9.52 1.61
CA SER A 173 -15.19 -10.44 1.28
C SER A 173 -14.07 -9.73 0.52
N TYR A 174 -12.84 -10.27 0.58
CA TYR A 174 -11.72 -9.76 -0.23
C TYR A 174 -11.83 -10.16 -1.70
N GLU A 175 -12.63 -11.17 -2.00
CA GLU A 175 -12.81 -11.73 -3.35
C GLU A 175 -13.98 -11.12 -4.13
N GLY A 176 -14.99 -10.57 -3.44
CA GLY A 176 -16.20 -10.09 -4.07
C GLY A 176 -17.09 -11.24 -4.60
N ASP A 177 -17.20 -12.33 -3.82
CA ASP A 177 -17.92 -13.53 -4.29
C ASP A 177 -19.43 -13.32 -4.31
N LEU A 178 -20.01 -12.59 -3.34
CA LEU A 178 -21.44 -12.30 -3.31
C LEU A 178 -21.84 -11.37 -4.46
N LEU A 179 -21.04 -10.31 -4.70
CA LEU A 179 -21.33 -9.39 -5.83
C LEU A 179 -21.31 -10.12 -7.18
N ALA A 180 -20.35 -11.04 -7.37
CA ALA A 180 -20.26 -11.83 -8.60
C ALA A 180 -21.43 -12.80 -8.75
N ARG A 181 -21.81 -13.52 -7.68
CA ARG A 181 -22.98 -14.43 -7.67
C ARG A 181 -24.30 -13.70 -7.84
N ALA A 182 -24.40 -12.45 -7.40
CA ALA A 182 -25.56 -11.61 -7.64
C ALA A 182 -25.64 -11.08 -9.08
N GLY A 183 -24.66 -11.41 -9.93
CA GLY A 183 -24.60 -10.95 -11.32
C GLY A 183 -24.34 -9.44 -11.45
N VAL A 184 -23.66 -8.86 -10.46
CA VAL A 184 -23.28 -7.44 -10.48
C VAL A 184 -21.97 -7.29 -11.27
N PRO A 185 -21.87 -6.32 -12.19
CA PRO A 185 -20.64 -6.08 -12.94
C PRO A 185 -19.45 -5.70 -12.04
N TYR A 186 -18.28 -6.22 -12.38
CA TYR A 186 -17.00 -5.95 -11.69
C TYR A 186 -15.85 -5.93 -12.69
N ARG A 187 -14.69 -5.45 -12.23
CA ARG A 187 -13.43 -5.45 -12.96
C ARG A 187 -12.40 -6.31 -12.27
N LEU A 188 -11.49 -6.85 -13.07
CA LEU A 188 -10.29 -7.56 -12.66
C LEU A 188 -9.07 -6.96 -13.36
N GLY A 189 -7.91 -7.07 -12.74
CA GLY A 189 -6.67 -6.60 -13.32
C GLY A 189 -6.53 -5.08 -13.31
N ARG A 190 -5.73 -4.56 -14.22
CA ARG A 190 -5.33 -3.15 -14.26
C ARG A 190 -5.99 -2.43 -15.45
N GLU A 191 -6.64 -1.31 -15.18
CA GLU A 191 -7.17 -0.44 -16.24
C GLU A 191 -6.02 0.23 -17.00
N SER A 192 -6.28 0.61 -18.28
CA SER A 192 -5.34 1.48 -18.98
C SER A 192 -5.36 2.89 -18.39
N ASN A 193 -4.22 3.58 -18.42
CA ASN A 193 -4.13 4.97 -17.99
C ASN A 193 -5.13 5.90 -18.71
N THR A 194 -5.47 5.57 -19.97
CA THR A 194 -6.37 6.38 -20.79
C THR A 194 -7.82 6.28 -20.35
N LEU A 195 -8.23 5.20 -19.67
CA LEU A 195 -9.65 4.98 -19.34
C LEU A 195 -10.18 6.01 -18.34
N HIS A 196 -9.37 6.41 -17.36
CA HIS A 196 -9.73 7.36 -16.32
C HIS A 196 -8.79 8.56 -16.25
N ASN A 197 -7.96 8.76 -17.29
CA ASN A 197 -6.95 9.82 -17.35
C ASN A 197 -6.00 9.76 -16.13
N GLU A 198 -5.50 8.54 -15.85
CA GLU A 198 -4.55 8.21 -14.80
C GLU A 198 -3.12 8.12 -15.34
N THR A 199 -2.13 8.01 -14.45
CA THR A 199 -0.71 7.95 -14.82
C THR A 199 0.02 6.74 -14.23
N LEU A 200 -0.58 6.07 -13.24
CA LEU A 200 0.04 5.02 -12.44
C LEU A 200 -0.59 3.65 -12.65
N ASN A 201 -1.58 3.54 -13.54
CA ASN A 201 -2.31 2.32 -13.81
C ASN A 201 -1.73 1.53 -15.00
N GLY A 202 -2.21 0.31 -15.23
CA GLY A 202 -1.73 -0.57 -16.28
C GLY A 202 -0.29 -1.06 -16.06
N VAL A 203 0.40 -1.41 -17.13
CA VAL A 203 1.82 -1.81 -17.10
C VAL A 203 2.69 -0.63 -16.64
N GLN A 204 3.61 -0.86 -15.69
CA GLN A 204 4.43 0.18 -15.06
C GLN A 204 5.90 -0.25 -14.88
N ARG A 205 6.64 -0.45 -15.99
CA ARG A 205 8.06 -0.78 -15.94
C ARG A 205 8.91 0.36 -15.41
N ALA A 206 8.65 1.58 -15.89
CA ALA A 206 9.44 2.77 -15.55
C ALA A 206 9.25 3.19 -14.08
N ARG A 207 8.11 2.86 -13.46
CA ARG A 207 7.79 3.20 -12.07
C ARG A 207 8.33 2.22 -11.04
N ASN A 208 8.81 1.04 -11.45
CA ASN A 208 9.45 0.09 -10.55
C ASN A 208 10.85 0.58 -10.14
N THR A 209 10.90 1.58 -9.27
CA THR A 209 12.12 2.27 -8.83
C THR A 209 12.53 1.95 -7.40
N HIS A 210 11.67 1.28 -6.64
CA HIS A 210 11.87 0.94 -5.22
C HIS A 210 12.72 -0.32 -5.04
N ASN A 211 12.73 -0.87 -3.83
CA ASN A 211 13.56 -2.02 -3.47
C ASN A 211 13.13 -3.34 -4.10
N HIS A 212 11.89 -3.42 -4.63
CA HIS A 212 11.25 -4.65 -5.10
C HIS A 212 11.62 -4.98 -6.56
N ARG A 213 12.90 -4.87 -6.91
CA ARG A 213 13.42 -5.11 -8.25
C ARG A 213 14.83 -5.71 -8.23
N PHE A 214 15.25 -6.32 -9.34
CA PHE A 214 16.62 -6.77 -9.52
C PHE A 214 17.57 -5.56 -9.67
N LEU A 215 18.51 -5.42 -8.73
CA LEU A 215 19.52 -4.34 -8.76
C LEU A 215 20.79 -4.76 -9.52
N LYS A 216 20.95 -6.04 -9.80
CA LYS A 216 22.10 -6.62 -10.51
C LYS A 216 21.59 -7.35 -11.74
N PRO A 217 22.42 -7.48 -12.79
CA PRO A 217 22.09 -8.30 -13.95
C PRO A 217 21.91 -9.77 -13.56
N VAL A 218 20.73 -10.32 -13.77
CA VAL A 218 20.41 -11.73 -13.52
C VAL A 218 19.83 -12.33 -14.80
N SER A 219 20.46 -13.36 -15.34
CA SER A 219 19.99 -14.02 -16.56
C SER A 219 18.61 -14.61 -16.40
N ALA A 220 17.71 -14.30 -17.34
CA ALA A 220 16.34 -14.80 -17.39
C ALA A 220 16.20 -16.23 -17.95
N PHE A 221 17.25 -16.76 -18.58
CA PHE A 221 17.22 -18.02 -19.33
C PHE A 221 17.54 -19.23 -18.46
N ARG A 222 17.05 -20.42 -18.86
CA ARG A 222 17.31 -21.69 -18.14
C ARG A 222 18.79 -21.98 -18.01
N LEU A 223 19.54 -21.86 -19.10
CA LEU A 223 20.99 -21.82 -19.08
C LEU A 223 21.45 -20.37 -19.08
N LYS A 224 22.31 -19.98 -18.13
CA LYS A 224 22.77 -18.59 -17.98
C LYS A 224 23.38 -18.07 -19.29
N GLY A 225 22.79 -16.97 -19.79
CA GLY A 225 23.28 -16.28 -20.99
C GLY A 225 22.93 -16.94 -22.33
N ASP A 226 22.18 -18.05 -22.34
CA ASP A 226 21.75 -18.74 -23.55
C ASP A 226 20.25 -18.54 -23.82
N PRO A 227 19.87 -17.61 -24.72
CA PRO A 227 18.46 -17.38 -25.09
C PRO A 227 17.79 -18.61 -25.71
N LEU A 228 18.54 -19.52 -26.36
CA LEU A 228 18.00 -20.72 -26.98
C LEU A 228 17.53 -21.76 -25.96
N SER A 229 17.98 -21.66 -24.70
CA SER A 229 17.55 -22.55 -23.64
C SER A 229 16.13 -22.26 -23.13
N GLY A 230 15.50 -21.16 -23.56
CA GLY A 230 14.20 -20.69 -23.13
C GLY A 230 14.25 -20.01 -21.76
N LEU A 231 13.16 -19.35 -21.39
CA LEU A 231 13.04 -18.58 -20.15
C LEU A 231 12.82 -19.49 -18.91
N LEU A 232 13.27 -19.03 -17.77
CA LEU A 232 12.88 -19.60 -16.48
C LEU A 232 11.35 -19.43 -16.26
N PRO A 233 10.71 -20.30 -15.48
CA PRO A 233 9.27 -20.22 -15.23
C PRO A 233 8.84 -18.87 -14.66
N GLY A 234 7.67 -18.37 -15.08
CA GLY A 234 7.09 -17.13 -14.59
C GLY A 234 7.72 -15.85 -15.17
N ILE A 235 8.56 -15.96 -16.21
CA ILE A 235 9.11 -14.81 -16.92
C ILE A 235 8.46 -14.70 -18.31
N GLU A 236 7.99 -13.50 -18.66
CA GLU A 236 7.41 -13.18 -19.96
C GLU A 236 8.47 -12.61 -20.92
N GLU A 237 8.35 -12.95 -22.22
CA GLU A 237 9.28 -12.47 -23.25
C GLU A 237 9.17 -10.96 -23.46
N ALA A 238 7.95 -10.42 -23.40
CA ALA A 238 7.69 -9.01 -23.64
C ALA A 238 6.46 -8.55 -22.88
N LEU A 239 6.43 -7.26 -22.58
CA LEU A 239 5.27 -6.58 -21.99
C LEU A 239 4.76 -5.52 -22.96
N PRO A 240 3.45 -5.21 -22.92
CA PRO A 240 2.90 -4.03 -23.57
C PRO A 240 3.59 -2.74 -23.11
N VAL A 241 3.34 -1.64 -23.80
CA VAL A 241 3.85 -0.33 -23.40
C VAL A 241 3.25 0.10 -22.04
N ASP A 242 4.01 0.92 -21.29
CA ASP A 242 3.57 1.42 -20.00
C ASP A 242 2.22 2.16 -20.12
N GLY A 243 1.34 1.96 -19.15
CA GLY A 243 -0.01 2.48 -19.14
C GLY A 243 -1.05 1.65 -19.90
N THR A 244 -0.66 0.54 -20.53
CA THR A 244 -1.61 -0.42 -21.14
C THR A 244 -2.28 -1.25 -20.05
N GLY A 245 -3.62 -1.37 -20.09
CA GLY A 245 -4.37 -2.22 -19.17
C GLY A 245 -4.17 -3.71 -19.46
N ASP A 246 -4.31 -4.53 -18.42
CA ASP A 246 -4.24 -5.99 -18.52
C ASP A 246 -5.01 -6.67 -17.36
N ASN A 247 -5.02 -8.01 -17.37
CA ASN A 247 -5.69 -8.81 -16.34
C ASN A 247 -4.74 -9.28 -15.21
N ARG A 248 -3.53 -8.73 -15.13
CA ARG A 248 -2.59 -9.11 -14.09
C ARG A 248 -3.00 -8.48 -12.76
N LEU A 249 -2.70 -9.19 -11.68
CA LEU A 249 -2.94 -8.78 -10.30
C LEU A 249 -1.60 -8.63 -9.58
N GLN A 250 -1.53 -7.72 -8.65
CA GLN A 250 -0.40 -7.62 -7.73
C GLN A 250 -0.26 -8.93 -6.92
N ALA A 251 0.98 -9.35 -6.67
CA ALA A 251 1.28 -10.64 -6.08
C ALA A 251 0.68 -10.83 -4.68
N TYR A 252 0.33 -12.07 -4.35
CA TYR A 252 -0.10 -12.48 -3.00
C TYR A 252 1.05 -13.13 -2.23
N CYS A 253 0.91 -13.17 -0.91
CA CYS A 253 1.81 -13.84 0.01
C CYS A 253 1.09 -14.24 1.30
N PHE A 254 1.77 -14.93 2.20
CA PHE A 254 1.38 -15.02 3.60
C PHE A 254 2.17 -13.99 4.42
N ARG A 255 1.49 -13.22 5.27
CA ARG A 255 2.11 -12.26 6.19
C ARG A 255 2.55 -13.02 7.45
N MET A 256 3.78 -13.54 7.44
CA MET A 256 4.30 -14.38 8.51
C MET A 256 4.45 -13.61 9.82
N CYS A 257 3.98 -14.20 10.91
CA CYS A 257 4.32 -13.78 12.26
C CYS A 257 5.56 -14.52 12.72
N MET A 258 6.70 -13.83 12.75
CA MET A 258 8.00 -14.40 13.10
C MET A 258 8.48 -13.91 14.47
N THR A 259 9.42 -14.64 15.04
CA THR A 259 10.14 -14.26 16.27
C THR A 259 11.57 -14.74 16.25
N ARG A 260 12.42 -14.15 17.12
CA ARG A 260 13.76 -14.64 17.48
C ARG A 260 13.81 -15.23 18.88
N ASN A 261 12.70 -15.18 19.62
CA ASN A 261 12.64 -15.73 20.94
C ASN A 261 12.68 -17.27 20.86
N VAL A 262 13.76 -17.86 21.33
CA VAL A 262 14.02 -19.32 21.24
C VAL A 262 12.95 -20.17 21.94
N ASP A 263 12.32 -19.63 22.98
CA ASP A 263 11.24 -20.30 23.72
C ASP A 263 9.92 -20.32 22.98
N ASN A 264 9.79 -19.44 21.95
CA ASN A 264 8.58 -19.26 21.13
C ASN A 264 8.81 -19.53 19.64
N LEU A 265 9.97 -20.01 19.24
CA LEU A 265 10.36 -20.14 17.85
C LEU A 265 10.07 -21.54 17.30
N THR A 266 9.41 -21.61 16.14
CA THR A 266 9.31 -22.80 15.29
C THR A 266 10.28 -22.62 14.11
N PRO A 267 11.29 -23.49 13.94
CA PRO A 267 12.26 -23.39 12.83
C PRO A 267 11.58 -23.53 11.46
N TRP A 268 12.28 -23.07 10.41
CA TRP A 268 11.79 -23.16 9.03
C TRP A 268 11.72 -24.62 8.56
N PRO A 269 10.51 -25.18 8.32
CA PRO A 269 10.38 -26.54 7.83
C PRO A 269 10.74 -26.61 6.35
N LYS A 270 11.41 -27.69 5.93
CA LYS A 270 11.55 -28.00 4.52
C LYS A 270 10.20 -28.50 3.99
N PRO A 271 9.64 -27.90 2.90
CA PRO A 271 8.41 -28.40 2.33
C PRO A 271 8.61 -29.79 1.70
N GLU A 272 7.57 -30.60 1.72
CA GLU A 272 7.61 -31.98 1.17
C GLU A 272 7.96 -31.99 -0.32
N LYS A 273 7.44 -31.02 -1.06
CA LYS A 273 7.64 -30.87 -2.52
C LYS A 273 8.67 -29.80 -2.85
N TYR A 274 9.74 -29.69 -2.05
CA TYR A 274 10.79 -28.73 -2.32
C TYR A 274 11.47 -29.01 -3.68
N ASN A 275 11.44 -28.01 -4.57
CA ASN A 275 12.14 -28.05 -5.83
C ASN A 275 13.10 -26.86 -5.92
N GLU A 276 14.40 -27.13 -5.99
CA GLU A 276 15.46 -26.11 -6.06
C GLU A 276 15.29 -25.16 -7.26
N ALA A 277 14.79 -25.68 -8.38
CA ALA A 277 14.64 -24.92 -9.61
C ALA A 277 13.66 -23.74 -9.48
N ASP A 278 12.70 -23.82 -8.54
CA ASP A 278 11.72 -22.74 -8.29
C ASP A 278 12.38 -21.51 -7.65
N TYR A 279 13.59 -21.67 -7.09
CA TYR A 279 14.38 -20.62 -6.42
C TYR A 279 15.62 -20.22 -7.22
N GLU A 280 15.76 -20.64 -8.48
CA GLU A 280 16.91 -20.36 -9.31
C GLU A 280 17.18 -18.85 -9.43
N LEU A 281 16.15 -18.02 -9.59
CA LEU A 281 16.30 -16.57 -9.63
C LEU A 281 16.81 -15.98 -8.30
N LEU A 282 16.40 -16.54 -7.16
CA LEU A 282 16.92 -16.15 -5.84
C LEU A 282 18.42 -16.41 -5.76
N PHE A 283 18.84 -17.61 -6.15
CA PHE A 283 20.24 -18.01 -6.09
C PHE A 283 21.10 -17.18 -7.02
N ARG A 284 20.64 -16.96 -8.26
CA ARG A 284 21.33 -16.10 -9.23
C ARG A 284 21.44 -14.65 -8.77
N ASN A 285 20.42 -14.14 -8.06
CA ASN A 285 20.46 -12.80 -7.51
C ASN A 285 21.55 -12.65 -6.43
N PHE A 286 21.69 -13.64 -5.54
CA PHE A 286 22.79 -13.69 -4.58
C PHE A 286 24.16 -13.84 -5.26
N GLU A 287 24.28 -14.72 -6.24
CA GLU A 287 25.51 -14.92 -7.04
C GLU A 287 25.92 -13.65 -7.79
N ALA A 288 24.96 -12.82 -8.19
CA ALA A 288 25.21 -11.51 -8.80
C ALA A 288 25.63 -10.43 -7.77
N GLY A 289 25.61 -10.75 -6.47
CA GLY A 289 26.07 -9.88 -5.39
C GLY A 289 24.99 -8.99 -4.78
N ASP A 290 23.71 -9.28 -4.98
CA ASP A 290 22.63 -8.64 -4.24
C ASP A 290 22.35 -9.43 -2.94
N LEU A 291 22.85 -8.91 -1.82
CA LEU A 291 22.77 -9.59 -0.51
C LEU A 291 21.56 -9.12 0.33
N ARG A 292 20.62 -8.40 -0.24
CA ARG A 292 19.40 -7.99 0.48
C ARG A 292 18.61 -9.23 0.90
N ILE A 293 18.14 -9.20 2.14
CA ILE A 293 17.30 -10.29 2.67
C ILE A 293 15.87 -10.06 2.14
N PRO A 294 15.25 -11.06 1.47
CA PRO A 294 13.99 -10.88 0.76
C PRO A 294 12.75 -10.91 1.68
N MET A 295 12.85 -10.29 2.84
CA MET A 295 11.78 -10.09 3.81
C MET A 295 12.03 -8.83 4.63
N HIS A 296 10.96 -8.18 5.09
CA HIS A 296 11.02 -7.01 5.95
C HIS A 296 10.18 -7.23 7.21
N PRO A 297 10.81 -7.60 8.35
CA PRO A 297 10.11 -7.83 9.61
C PRO A 297 9.78 -6.51 10.31
N LEU A 298 8.50 -6.20 10.44
CA LEU A 298 7.99 -5.04 11.18
C LEU A 298 7.70 -5.46 12.63
N PRO A 299 8.19 -4.72 13.64
CA PRO A 299 8.04 -5.13 15.04
C PRO A 299 6.57 -5.10 15.49
N MET A 300 6.20 -6.11 16.29
CA MET A 300 4.95 -6.24 17.01
C MET A 300 5.22 -6.56 18.49
N PRO A 301 4.21 -6.43 19.39
CA PRO A 301 4.37 -6.80 20.78
C PRO A 301 4.90 -8.23 20.98
N ASN A 302 5.55 -8.45 22.11
CA ASN A 302 6.14 -9.74 22.52
C ASN A 302 7.27 -10.23 21.60
N GLY A 303 8.03 -9.30 20.99
CA GLY A 303 9.18 -9.64 20.15
C GLY A 303 8.80 -10.39 18.87
N LYS A 304 7.56 -10.22 18.42
CA LYS A 304 7.05 -10.78 17.17
C LYS A 304 7.16 -9.79 16.02
N THR A 305 6.85 -10.24 14.81
CA THR A 305 6.86 -9.39 13.62
C THR A 305 5.67 -9.67 12.71
N ASP A 306 5.20 -8.61 12.05
CA ASP A 306 4.49 -8.70 10.78
C ASP A 306 5.56 -8.66 9.67
N THR A 307 5.61 -9.68 8.83
CA THR A 307 6.71 -9.81 7.86
C THR A 307 6.25 -9.54 6.45
N ASN A 308 6.70 -8.40 5.90
CA ASN A 308 6.44 -8.00 4.53
C ASN A 308 7.52 -8.50 3.56
N ASN A 309 7.27 -8.36 2.25
CA ASN A 309 8.24 -8.64 1.19
C ASN A 309 9.38 -7.61 1.17
N ASN A 310 10.51 -7.98 0.56
CA ASN A 310 11.62 -7.09 0.24
C ASN A 310 12.46 -7.68 -0.89
N GLY A 311 13.01 -6.85 -1.78
CA GLY A 311 13.83 -7.30 -2.89
C GLY A 311 13.05 -7.86 -4.09
N ALA A 312 13.75 -8.28 -5.12
CA ALA A 312 13.18 -8.74 -6.39
C ALA A 312 12.54 -10.13 -6.30
N PHE A 313 13.21 -11.05 -5.62
CA PHE A 313 12.69 -12.39 -5.34
C PHE A 313 12.37 -12.46 -3.84
N SER A 314 11.11 -12.47 -3.47
CA SER A 314 10.67 -12.24 -2.09
C SER A 314 9.53 -13.17 -1.68
N THR A 315 8.88 -12.85 -0.56
CA THR A 315 7.68 -13.57 -0.09
C THR A 315 6.49 -13.42 -1.04
N ASP A 316 6.47 -12.42 -1.90
CA ASP A 316 5.46 -12.25 -2.95
C ASP A 316 5.65 -13.30 -4.06
N TYR A 317 4.64 -14.15 -4.26
CA TYR A 317 4.65 -15.14 -5.34
C TYR A 317 4.09 -14.51 -6.63
N ILE A 318 4.96 -13.77 -7.34
CA ILE A 318 4.60 -13.00 -8.54
C ILE A 318 4.04 -13.93 -9.62
N GLY A 319 2.85 -13.61 -10.12
CA GLY A 319 2.16 -14.36 -11.17
C GLY A 319 1.41 -15.62 -10.71
N GLY A 320 1.57 -16.03 -9.43
CA GLY A 320 0.91 -17.23 -8.90
C GLY A 320 -0.60 -17.10 -8.66
N ASN A 321 -1.12 -15.87 -8.66
CA ASN A 321 -2.47 -15.55 -8.20
C ASN A 321 -3.47 -15.11 -9.29
N PHE A 322 -3.07 -14.99 -10.55
CA PHE A 322 -3.92 -14.39 -11.60
C PHE A 322 -5.28 -15.07 -11.76
N LYS A 323 -5.34 -16.39 -11.56
CA LYS A 323 -6.58 -17.17 -11.66
C LYS A 323 -7.41 -17.17 -10.38
N TYR A 324 -6.87 -16.73 -9.26
CA TYR A 324 -7.49 -16.88 -7.94
C TYR A 324 -8.89 -16.26 -7.84
N PRO A 325 -9.15 -15.02 -8.29
CA PRO A 325 -10.47 -14.42 -8.14
C PRO A 325 -11.60 -15.20 -8.82
N GLU A 326 -11.33 -15.77 -10.01
CA GLU A 326 -12.33 -16.49 -10.82
C GLU A 326 -12.31 -18.01 -10.62
N ALA A 327 -11.38 -18.51 -9.79
CA ALA A 327 -11.23 -19.93 -9.53
C ALA A 327 -12.37 -20.47 -8.65
N SER A 328 -12.70 -21.77 -8.85
CA SER A 328 -13.54 -22.51 -7.90
C SER A 328 -12.88 -22.58 -6.52
N TYR A 329 -13.64 -22.82 -5.47
CA TYR A 329 -13.07 -23.00 -4.12
C TYR A 329 -12.03 -24.12 -4.10
N ALA A 330 -12.27 -25.21 -4.82
CA ALA A 330 -11.32 -26.29 -4.94
C ALA A 330 -10.00 -25.88 -5.61
N ASP A 331 -10.06 -25.00 -6.61
CA ASP A 331 -8.86 -24.49 -7.28
C ASP A 331 -8.20 -23.38 -6.48
N ARG A 332 -8.95 -22.52 -5.77
CA ARG A 332 -8.38 -21.57 -4.79
C ARG A 332 -7.56 -22.28 -3.73
N VAL A 333 -8.04 -23.40 -3.19
CA VAL A 333 -7.29 -24.22 -2.23
C VAL A 333 -5.96 -24.68 -2.81
N LYS A 334 -5.90 -25.08 -4.09
CA LYS A 334 -4.64 -25.44 -4.76
C LYS A 334 -3.71 -24.24 -4.89
N ILE A 335 -4.23 -23.09 -5.34
CA ILE A 335 -3.46 -21.85 -5.48
C ILE A 335 -2.91 -21.41 -4.11
N ILE A 336 -3.71 -21.45 -3.06
CA ILE A 336 -3.29 -21.13 -1.68
C ILE A 336 -2.16 -22.07 -1.24
N LYS A 337 -2.32 -23.38 -1.50
CA LYS A 337 -1.29 -24.37 -1.17
C LYS A 337 0.02 -24.12 -1.92
N ASP A 338 -0.05 -23.77 -3.20
CA ASP A 338 1.13 -23.45 -4.01
C ASP A 338 1.87 -22.23 -3.44
N HIS A 339 1.16 -21.17 -3.03
CA HIS A 339 1.74 -20.01 -2.35
C HIS A 339 2.40 -20.41 -1.01
N LEU A 340 1.74 -21.27 -0.24
CA LEU A 340 2.28 -21.76 1.04
C LEU A 340 3.57 -22.55 0.84
N GLU A 341 3.58 -23.51 -0.10
CA GLU A 341 4.77 -24.31 -0.42
C GLU A 341 5.92 -23.46 -0.98
N TYR A 342 5.60 -22.49 -1.87
CA TYR A 342 6.57 -21.51 -2.35
C TYR A 342 7.22 -20.75 -1.20
N GLN A 343 6.43 -20.18 -0.29
CA GLN A 343 6.96 -19.36 0.78
C GLN A 343 7.71 -20.18 1.84
N LYS A 344 7.25 -21.40 2.15
CA LYS A 344 8.00 -22.36 2.99
C LYS A 344 9.35 -22.70 2.40
N GLY A 345 9.40 -23.01 1.11
CA GLY A 345 10.64 -23.33 0.42
C GLY A 345 11.59 -22.16 0.30
N LEU A 346 11.07 -20.93 0.10
CA LEU A 346 11.86 -19.71 0.16
C LEU A 346 12.54 -19.57 1.53
N MET A 347 11.80 -19.64 2.62
CA MET A 347 12.34 -19.46 3.97
C MET A 347 13.32 -20.55 4.33
N TRP A 348 13.03 -21.80 3.96
CA TRP A 348 13.97 -22.92 4.16
C TRP A 348 15.24 -22.71 3.34
N SER A 349 15.14 -22.29 2.08
CA SER A 349 16.31 -22.01 1.21
C SER A 349 17.18 -20.93 1.81
N LEU A 350 16.58 -19.83 2.26
CA LEU A 350 17.29 -18.70 2.87
C LEU A 350 18.05 -19.10 4.14
N ALA A 351 17.53 -20.06 4.92
CA ALA A 351 18.16 -20.51 6.15
C ALA A 351 19.19 -21.63 5.94
N ASN A 352 19.06 -22.45 4.88
CA ASN A 352 19.78 -23.72 4.81
C ASN A 352 20.53 -23.97 3.48
N HIS A 353 20.09 -23.38 2.35
CA HIS A 353 20.60 -23.76 1.03
C HIS A 353 22.04 -23.29 0.80
N PRO A 354 22.98 -24.13 0.30
CA PRO A 354 24.39 -23.78 0.18
C PRO A 354 24.68 -22.66 -0.84
N ARG A 355 23.81 -22.43 -1.84
CA ARG A 355 23.92 -21.31 -2.80
C ARG A 355 23.51 -19.97 -2.20
N VAL A 356 22.88 -19.96 -1.02
CA VAL A 356 22.59 -18.72 -0.29
C VAL A 356 23.83 -18.33 0.51
N PRO A 357 24.29 -17.06 0.49
CA PRO A 357 25.46 -16.60 1.23
C PRO A 357 25.37 -16.92 2.73
N GLN A 358 26.50 -17.32 3.34
CA GLN A 358 26.54 -17.71 4.75
C GLN A 358 25.95 -16.61 5.67
N THR A 359 26.28 -15.34 5.40
CA THR A 359 25.78 -14.20 6.19
C THR A 359 24.25 -14.09 6.18
N VAL A 360 23.61 -14.42 5.05
CA VAL A 360 22.15 -14.45 4.91
C VAL A 360 21.58 -15.65 5.67
N ARG A 361 22.18 -16.84 5.51
CA ARG A 361 21.76 -18.05 6.26
C ARG A 361 21.83 -17.83 7.78
N ASP A 362 22.94 -17.29 8.26
CA ASP A 362 23.16 -17.00 9.69
C ASP A 362 22.18 -15.95 10.25
N HIS A 363 21.71 -15.04 9.39
CA HIS A 363 20.68 -14.09 9.78
C HIS A 363 19.31 -14.73 9.83
N VAL A 364 18.91 -15.45 8.76
CA VAL A 364 17.55 -15.99 8.62
C VAL A 364 17.33 -17.19 9.54
N SER A 365 18.34 -17.99 9.83
CA SER A 365 18.25 -19.12 10.77
C SER A 365 17.97 -18.70 12.23
N LYS A 366 18.19 -17.42 12.58
CA LYS A 366 17.83 -16.87 13.89
C LYS A 366 16.35 -16.52 14.02
N TRP A 367 15.61 -16.53 12.91
CA TRP A 367 14.18 -16.32 12.86
C TRP A 367 13.43 -17.63 12.69
N GLY A 368 12.20 -17.66 13.17
CA GLY A 368 11.24 -18.71 12.91
C GLY A 368 9.83 -18.21 13.11
N LEU A 369 8.84 -19.04 12.83
CA LEU A 369 7.45 -18.71 13.08
C LEU A 369 7.17 -18.64 14.59
N ALA A 370 6.32 -17.71 15.03
CA ALA A 370 5.91 -17.61 16.42
C ALA A 370 4.99 -18.79 16.78
N ARG A 371 5.45 -19.66 17.71
CA ARG A 371 4.77 -20.91 18.06
C ARG A 371 3.39 -20.71 18.65
N ASP A 372 3.16 -19.57 19.29
CA ASP A 372 1.91 -19.20 19.94
C ASP A 372 0.93 -18.46 19.04
N GLU A 373 1.27 -18.27 17.76
CA GLU A 373 0.38 -17.74 16.73
C GLU A 373 -0.06 -18.86 15.78
N PHE A 374 -1.29 -18.76 15.27
CA PHE A 374 -1.87 -19.69 14.30
C PHE A 374 -1.73 -21.16 14.72
N VAL A 375 -2.00 -21.42 16.01
CA VAL A 375 -1.93 -22.76 16.59
C VAL A 375 -2.94 -23.68 15.90
N GLY A 376 -2.47 -24.83 15.42
CA GLY A 376 -3.30 -25.74 14.62
C GLY A 376 -3.13 -25.60 13.11
N ASN A 377 -2.45 -24.53 12.62
CA ASN A 377 -2.10 -24.33 11.21
C ASN A 377 -0.59 -24.34 10.96
N GLY A 378 0.17 -25.04 11.78
CA GLY A 378 1.64 -25.09 11.67
C GLY A 378 2.30 -23.73 11.87
N ASN A 379 1.68 -22.82 12.59
CA ASN A 379 2.08 -21.44 12.85
C ASN A 379 2.11 -20.53 11.60
N TRP A 380 1.47 -20.95 10.51
CA TRP A 380 1.25 -20.14 9.33
C TRP A 380 -0.09 -19.40 9.44
N PRO A 381 -0.20 -18.17 8.86
CA PRO A 381 -1.44 -17.39 8.85
C PRO A 381 -2.63 -18.20 8.33
N TRP A 382 -3.83 -17.94 8.86
CA TRP A 382 -5.06 -18.64 8.51
C TRP A 382 -5.44 -18.50 7.05
N GLN A 383 -5.08 -17.36 6.43
CA GLN A 383 -5.40 -17.07 5.04
C GLN A 383 -4.26 -16.36 4.32
N ILE A 384 -4.27 -16.49 2.99
CA ILE A 384 -3.38 -15.77 2.09
C ILE A 384 -3.76 -14.28 2.03
N TYR A 385 -2.78 -13.40 1.85
CA TYR A 385 -3.00 -11.99 1.65
C TYR A 385 -3.52 -11.71 0.23
N VAL A 386 -4.85 -11.66 0.09
CA VAL A 386 -5.53 -11.19 -1.12
C VAL A 386 -5.43 -9.67 -1.14
N ARG A 387 -4.45 -9.14 -1.87
CA ARG A 387 -4.25 -7.68 -1.97
C ARG A 387 -5.30 -7.02 -2.85
N GLU A 388 -5.80 -7.74 -3.84
CA GLU A 388 -6.77 -7.28 -4.81
C GLU A 388 -7.42 -8.47 -5.49
N ALA A 389 -8.72 -8.38 -5.74
CA ALA A 389 -9.48 -9.34 -6.53
C ALA A 389 -10.49 -8.61 -7.42
N ARG A 390 -11.78 -8.97 -7.37
CA ARG A 390 -12.83 -8.22 -8.06
C ARG A 390 -13.00 -6.83 -7.46
N ARG A 391 -13.29 -5.84 -8.28
CA ARG A 391 -13.66 -4.49 -7.89
C ARG A 391 -14.97 -4.09 -8.55
N LEU A 392 -15.93 -3.66 -7.75
CA LEU A 392 -17.29 -3.31 -8.19
C LEU A 392 -17.26 -2.27 -9.34
N GLU A 393 -18.03 -2.49 -10.41
CA GLU A 393 -18.43 -1.39 -11.31
C GLU A 393 -19.52 -0.56 -10.66
N ALA A 394 -19.11 0.35 -9.81
CA ALA A 394 -19.95 1.15 -8.94
C ALA A 394 -20.60 2.34 -9.67
N VAL A 395 -21.53 3.01 -8.98
CA VAL A 395 -22.09 4.31 -9.43
C VAL A 395 -20.98 5.32 -9.66
N ARG A 396 -19.93 5.29 -8.82
CA ARG A 396 -18.73 6.12 -8.98
C ARG A 396 -17.48 5.30 -8.70
N MET A 397 -16.51 5.40 -9.58
CA MET A 397 -15.19 4.79 -9.40
C MET A 397 -14.25 5.78 -8.70
N VAL A 398 -13.59 5.34 -7.63
CA VAL A 398 -12.45 6.10 -7.08
C VAL A 398 -11.22 5.85 -7.96
N THR A 399 -10.51 6.90 -8.32
CA THR A 399 -9.36 6.87 -9.24
C THR A 399 -8.14 7.53 -8.60
N GLU A 400 -6.95 7.40 -9.23
CA GLU A 400 -5.75 8.17 -8.87
C GLU A 400 -6.05 9.66 -8.69
N ARG A 401 -6.89 10.23 -9.57
CA ARG A 401 -7.22 11.65 -9.55
C ARG A 401 -7.99 12.06 -8.29
N HIS A 402 -8.87 11.19 -7.77
CA HIS A 402 -9.55 11.38 -6.49
C HIS A 402 -8.55 11.26 -5.32
N CYS A 403 -7.66 10.26 -5.35
CA CYS A 403 -6.62 10.11 -4.33
C CYS A 403 -5.72 11.37 -4.24
N ARG A 404 -5.36 11.94 -5.38
CA ARG A 404 -4.57 13.18 -5.46
C ARG A 404 -5.39 14.46 -5.22
N ALA A 405 -6.70 14.37 -4.97
CA ALA A 405 -7.64 15.49 -4.86
C ALA A 405 -7.64 16.44 -6.09
N ILE A 406 -7.39 15.89 -7.27
CA ILE A 406 -7.58 16.59 -8.54
C ILE A 406 -9.07 16.67 -8.85
N ASP A 407 -9.78 15.53 -8.69
CA ASP A 407 -11.22 15.46 -8.85
C ASP A 407 -11.89 15.40 -7.47
N PRO A 408 -12.97 16.18 -7.25
CA PRO A 408 -13.68 16.20 -5.98
C PRO A 408 -14.59 14.97 -5.81
N ILE A 409 -14.83 14.58 -4.56
CA ILE A 409 -15.87 13.61 -4.16
C ILE A 409 -16.93 14.35 -3.36
N ALA A 410 -18.18 14.31 -3.82
CA ALA A 410 -19.28 15.07 -3.25
C ALA A 410 -20.00 14.34 -2.10
N ASP A 411 -19.78 13.03 -1.96
CA ASP A 411 -20.47 12.14 -1.02
C ASP A 411 -19.51 11.33 -0.12
N PRO A 412 -18.57 11.99 0.63
CA PRO A 412 -17.62 11.30 1.49
C PRO A 412 -18.28 10.42 2.55
N VAL A 413 -17.84 9.16 2.67
CA VAL A 413 -18.26 8.22 3.72
C VAL A 413 -17.09 7.63 4.49
N GLY A 414 -15.88 8.07 4.19
CA GLY A 414 -14.64 7.70 4.85
C GLY A 414 -13.47 8.39 4.17
N MET A 415 -12.28 8.22 4.74
CA MET A 415 -11.04 8.79 4.22
C MET A 415 -10.00 7.70 3.97
N GLY A 416 -9.25 7.81 2.87
CA GLY A 416 -8.00 7.11 2.63
C GLY A 416 -6.81 8.06 2.74
N SER A 417 -5.60 7.54 3.00
CA SER A 417 -4.41 8.37 3.13
C SER A 417 -3.09 7.64 2.88
N TYR A 418 -3.16 6.33 2.65
CA TYR A 418 -1.97 5.53 2.36
C TYR A 418 -1.45 5.79 0.94
N ASN A 419 -0.22 5.39 0.66
CA ASN A 419 0.33 5.44 -0.69
C ASN A 419 -0.55 4.64 -1.65
N MET A 420 -0.64 5.09 -2.89
CA MET A 420 -1.09 4.25 -3.99
C MET A 420 0.00 3.20 -4.20
N ASP A 421 -0.22 2.01 -3.63
CA ASP A 421 0.74 0.93 -3.47
C ASP A 421 0.27 -0.31 -4.23
N SER A 422 0.97 -0.60 -5.32
CA SER A 422 0.84 -1.84 -6.06
C SER A 422 2.12 -2.64 -5.93
N HIS A 423 1.99 -3.92 -5.59
CA HIS A 423 3.11 -4.86 -5.61
C HIS A 423 3.40 -5.35 -7.03
N ASN A 424 4.58 -5.94 -7.24
CA ASN A 424 4.92 -6.53 -8.54
C ASN A 424 3.83 -7.47 -9.06
N CYS A 425 3.49 -7.31 -10.33
CA CYS A 425 2.48 -8.10 -11.01
C CYS A 425 3.11 -9.22 -11.84
N THR A 426 4.24 -8.94 -12.52
CA THR A 426 4.89 -9.94 -13.35
C THR A 426 6.41 -9.77 -13.41
N ARG A 427 7.08 -10.71 -14.09
CA ARG A 427 8.48 -10.66 -14.48
C ARG A 427 8.61 -10.71 -15.98
N TYR A 428 9.60 -10.01 -16.52
CA TYR A 428 9.88 -10.01 -17.95
C TYR A 428 11.39 -10.03 -18.24
N VAL A 429 11.77 -10.40 -19.44
CA VAL A 429 13.16 -10.33 -19.89
C VAL A 429 13.42 -8.98 -20.57
N ASP A 430 14.47 -8.28 -20.14
CA ASP A 430 14.91 -7.03 -20.78
C ASP A 430 15.70 -7.30 -22.07
N ALA A 431 15.99 -6.24 -22.84
CA ALA A 431 16.72 -6.33 -24.10
C ALA A 431 18.15 -6.89 -23.96
N LYS A 432 18.67 -7.03 -22.74
CA LYS A 432 19.99 -7.58 -22.42
C LYS A 432 19.92 -9.05 -21.96
N GLY A 433 18.73 -9.64 -21.93
CA GLY A 433 18.51 -11.00 -21.46
C GLY A 433 18.46 -11.15 -19.94
N ASN A 434 18.31 -10.05 -19.20
CA ASN A 434 18.16 -10.07 -17.76
C ASN A 434 16.68 -10.05 -17.35
N VAL A 435 16.36 -10.71 -16.24
CA VAL A 435 15.03 -10.62 -15.64
C VAL A 435 14.83 -9.27 -14.96
N GLN A 436 13.62 -8.73 -15.09
CA GLN A 436 13.13 -7.56 -14.37
C GLN A 436 11.76 -7.84 -13.79
N ASP A 437 11.43 -7.20 -12.66
CA ASP A 437 10.08 -7.18 -12.10
C ASP A 437 9.30 -5.97 -12.62
N GLU A 438 7.96 -6.09 -12.67
CA GLU A 438 7.07 -5.05 -13.17
C GLU A 438 5.81 -4.96 -12.32
N GLY A 439 5.31 -3.73 -12.12
CA GLY A 439 4.04 -3.43 -11.45
C GLY A 439 4.18 -2.87 -10.03
N ASP A 440 5.39 -2.79 -9.47
CA ASP A 440 5.62 -2.11 -8.19
C ASP A 440 5.49 -0.58 -8.38
N VAL A 441 4.47 -0.01 -7.74
CA VAL A 441 4.19 1.43 -7.71
C VAL A 441 3.95 1.84 -6.27
N GLN A 442 4.68 2.84 -5.78
CA GLN A 442 4.57 3.36 -4.42
C GLN A 442 4.57 4.89 -4.45
N GLU A 443 3.40 5.47 -4.71
CA GLU A 443 3.25 6.91 -4.88
C GLU A 443 2.27 7.50 -3.86
N GLY A 444 2.71 8.52 -3.14
CA GLY A 444 1.88 9.20 -2.15
C GLY A 444 0.71 9.96 -2.79
N PRO A 445 -0.48 9.95 -2.14
CA PRO A 445 -1.64 10.72 -2.62
C PRO A 445 -1.52 12.23 -2.36
N GLY A 446 -0.49 12.67 -1.65
CA GLY A 446 -0.29 14.07 -1.26
C GLY A 446 -1.11 14.50 -0.04
N GLY A 447 -1.64 13.55 0.73
CA GLY A 447 -2.43 13.75 1.94
C GLY A 447 -3.74 12.95 1.91
N PRO A 448 -4.53 12.95 2.99
CA PRO A 448 -5.80 12.28 3.06
C PRO A 448 -6.77 12.73 1.97
N TYR A 449 -7.58 11.79 1.48
CA TYR A 449 -8.59 12.02 0.46
C TYR A 449 -9.89 11.29 0.83
N PRO A 450 -11.07 11.80 0.44
CA PRO A 450 -12.33 11.17 0.73
C PRO A 450 -12.57 9.93 -0.15
N VAL A 451 -13.31 8.95 0.39
CA VAL A 451 -13.94 7.84 -0.35
C VAL A 451 -15.44 8.08 -0.38
N GLY A 452 -16.03 8.07 -1.57
CA GLY A 452 -17.43 8.44 -1.76
C GLY A 452 -18.41 7.28 -1.60
N TYR A 453 -19.64 7.58 -1.17
CA TYR A 453 -20.71 6.60 -1.05
C TYR A 453 -21.00 5.88 -2.37
N GLY A 454 -20.98 6.62 -3.47
CA GLY A 454 -21.20 6.05 -4.81
C GLY A 454 -20.23 4.94 -5.20
N SER A 455 -19.09 4.77 -4.48
CA SER A 455 -18.17 3.65 -4.71
C SER A 455 -18.57 2.36 -4.00
N LEU A 456 -19.49 2.42 -3.03
CA LEU A 456 -19.96 1.25 -2.28
C LEU A 456 -21.22 0.61 -2.87
N VAL A 457 -21.87 1.25 -3.85
CA VAL A 457 -23.15 0.83 -4.40
C VAL A 457 -23.05 0.50 -5.88
N ALA A 458 -23.74 -0.56 -6.29
CA ALA A 458 -23.86 -0.96 -7.68
C ALA A 458 -24.67 0.06 -8.51
N GLN A 459 -24.52 0.04 -9.82
CA GLN A 459 -25.39 0.81 -10.72
C GLN A 459 -26.86 0.45 -10.46
N PRO A 460 -27.77 1.44 -10.46
CA PRO A 460 -29.20 1.21 -10.26
C PRO A 460 -29.74 0.10 -11.18
N GLY A 461 -30.58 -0.79 -10.63
CA GLY A 461 -31.16 -1.91 -11.34
C GLY A 461 -30.22 -3.13 -11.50
N LYS A 462 -29.00 -3.09 -10.94
CA LYS A 462 -28.10 -4.25 -10.90
C LYS A 462 -28.23 -5.03 -9.59
N ALA A 463 -28.16 -4.34 -8.46
CA ALA A 463 -28.47 -4.88 -7.14
C ALA A 463 -28.84 -3.69 -6.22
N ASP A 464 -30.16 -3.50 -6.02
CA ASP A 464 -30.67 -2.29 -5.38
C ASP A 464 -30.65 -2.38 -3.85
N ASN A 465 -30.22 -3.51 -3.28
CA ASN A 465 -30.04 -3.74 -1.86
C ASN A 465 -28.68 -4.37 -1.51
N LEU A 466 -27.64 -4.16 -2.35
CA LEU A 466 -26.29 -4.65 -2.10
C LEU A 466 -25.31 -3.49 -1.84
N LEU A 467 -24.53 -3.61 -0.78
CA LEU A 467 -23.40 -2.72 -0.45
C LEU A 467 -22.07 -3.50 -0.50
N VAL A 468 -20.99 -2.86 -0.98
CA VAL A 468 -19.69 -3.51 -1.20
C VAL A 468 -18.57 -2.63 -0.62
N PRO A 469 -18.29 -2.68 0.70
CA PRO A 469 -17.29 -1.81 1.34
C PRO A 469 -15.84 -2.26 1.18
N VAL A 470 -15.57 -3.50 0.73
CA VAL A 470 -14.21 -4.04 0.57
C VAL A 470 -13.80 -4.09 -0.90
N CYS A 471 -14.53 -4.83 -1.72
CA CYS A 471 -14.35 -4.88 -3.19
C CYS A 471 -15.03 -3.71 -3.90
N LEU A 472 -14.89 -2.50 -3.35
CA LEU A 472 -15.59 -1.29 -3.79
C LEU A 472 -15.15 -0.82 -5.18
N GLY A 473 -15.91 0.12 -5.74
CA GLY A 473 -15.65 0.71 -7.05
C GLY A 473 -14.42 1.62 -7.03
N SER A 474 -13.29 1.09 -7.49
CA SER A 474 -12.05 1.84 -7.64
C SER A 474 -11.21 1.29 -8.79
N THR A 475 -10.28 2.10 -9.31
CA THR A 475 -9.25 1.59 -10.22
C THR A 475 -8.19 0.80 -9.46
N HIS A 476 -7.44 -0.04 -10.16
CA HIS A 476 -6.36 -0.84 -9.56
C HIS A 476 -5.43 0.00 -8.67
N ILE A 477 -4.95 1.12 -9.19
CA ILE A 477 -3.97 1.93 -8.44
C ILE A 477 -4.61 2.70 -7.27
N ALA A 478 -5.85 3.16 -7.40
CA ALA A 478 -6.58 3.79 -6.30
C ALA A 478 -6.90 2.75 -5.21
N PHE A 479 -7.25 1.52 -5.60
CA PHE A 479 -7.46 0.42 -4.66
C PHE A 479 -6.18 0.14 -3.84
N GLY A 480 -5.00 0.26 -4.44
CA GLY A 480 -3.71 0.15 -3.75
C GLY A 480 -3.57 1.07 -2.53
N SER A 481 -4.27 2.22 -2.51
CA SER A 481 -4.32 3.14 -1.37
C SER A 481 -5.50 2.88 -0.42
N ILE A 482 -6.62 2.37 -0.94
CA ILE A 482 -7.86 2.17 -0.17
C ILE A 482 -7.83 0.85 0.62
N ARG A 483 -7.18 -0.19 0.10
CA ARG A 483 -7.18 -1.57 0.61
C ARG A 483 -6.53 -1.77 1.98
N MET A 484 -6.44 -0.73 2.77
CA MET A 484 -5.91 -0.77 4.13
C MET A 484 -6.98 -1.20 5.12
N GLU A 485 -6.65 -2.14 6.03
CA GLU A 485 -7.60 -2.70 6.99
C GLU A 485 -8.35 -1.63 7.82
N PRO A 486 -7.69 -0.54 8.29
CA PRO A 486 -8.42 0.54 8.97
C PRO A 486 -9.47 1.24 8.11
N VAL A 487 -9.20 1.35 6.80
CA VAL A 487 -10.14 1.96 5.84
C VAL A 487 -11.32 1.02 5.61
N PHE A 488 -11.11 -0.29 5.56
CA PHE A 488 -12.20 -1.25 5.46
C PHE A 488 -13.13 -1.21 6.68
N PHE A 489 -12.61 -1.06 7.92
CA PHE A 489 -13.45 -0.81 9.09
C PHE A 489 -14.30 0.46 8.90
N VAL A 490 -13.70 1.56 8.45
CA VAL A 490 -14.39 2.83 8.21
C VAL A 490 -15.52 2.65 7.18
N LEU A 491 -15.24 2.04 6.05
CA LEU A 491 -16.22 1.83 4.97
C LEU A 491 -17.30 0.81 5.36
N GLY A 492 -16.94 -0.21 6.16
CA GLY A 492 -17.90 -1.16 6.73
C GLY A 492 -18.91 -0.49 7.67
N GLN A 493 -18.45 0.41 8.56
CA GLN A 493 -19.34 1.20 9.39
C GLN A 493 -20.30 2.04 8.55
N SER A 494 -19.79 2.65 7.48
CA SER A 494 -20.59 3.47 6.59
C SER A 494 -21.61 2.65 5.81
N ALA A 495 -21.23 1.45 5.34
CA ALA A 495 -22.15 0.52 4.71
C ALA A 495 -23.26 0.05 5.69
N GLY A 496 -22.90 -0.28 6.93
CA GLY A 496 -23.89 -0.65 7.97
C GLY A 496 -24.86 0.48 8.28
N THR A 497 -24.37 1.72 8.35
CA THR A 497 -25.21 2.90 8.55
C THR A 497 -26.21 3.07 7.39
N ALA A 498 -25.70 3.00 6.16
CA ALA A 498 -26.54 3.13 4.96
C ALA A 498 -27.56 1.99 4.83
N ALA A 499 -27.17 0.74 5.17
CA ALA A 499 -28.05 -0.41 5.16
C ALA A 499 -29.27 -0.20 6.09
N VAL A 500 -29.03 0.26 7.32
CA VAL A 500 -30.12 0.54 8.27
C VAL A 500 -31.00 1.68 7.78
N MET A 501 -30.43 2.75 7.25
CA MET A 501 -31.20 3.87 6.71
C MET A 501 -32.06 3.48 5.50
N ALA A 502 -31.54 2.62 4.63
CA ALA A 502 -32.30 2.07 3.50
C ALA A 502 -33.50 1.25 3.98
N ILE A 503 -33.31 0.39 5.01
CA ILE A 503 -34.37 -0.41 5.60
C ILE A 503 -35.45 0.49 6.24
N GLU A 504 -35.04 1.48 7.05
CA GLU A 504 -35.98 2.37 7.74
C GLU A 504 -36.76 3.29 6.81
N GLY A 505 -36.13 3.71 5.71
CA GLY A 505 -36.75 4.52 4.66
C GLY A 505 -37.50 3.72 3.62
N ASN A 506 -37.42 2.39 3.63
CA ASN A 506 -37.89 1.51 2.54
C ASN A 506 -37.35 1.97 1.17
N LEU A 507 -36.03 2.20 1.11
CA LEU A 507 -35.30 2.74 -0.03
C LEU A 507 -34.37 1.69 -0.63
N ASN A 508 -34.02 1.83 -1.91
CA ASN A 508 -32.84 1.20 -2.46
C ASN A 508 -31.60 1.80 -1.79
N VAL A 509 -30.50 1.04 -1.73
CA VAL A 509 -29.24 1.56 -1.13
C VAL A 509 -28.68 2.74 -1.91
N GLN A 510 -28.97 2.84 -3.23
CA GLN A 510 -28.57 3.97 -4.07
C GLN A 510 -29.30 5.28 -3.73
N ASP A 511 -30.51 5.17 -3.14
CA ASP A 511 -31.41 6.28 -2.85
C ASP A 511 -31.28 6.81 -1.40
N VAL A 512 -30.34 6.28 -0.61
CA VAL A 512 -30.11 6.74 0.75
C VAL A 512 -29.71 8.21 0.74
N PRO A 513 -30.46 9.10 1.46
CA PRO A 513 -30.20 10.54 1.45
C PRO A 513 -28.85 10.86 2.07
N TYR A 514 -27.86 11.25 1.24
CA TYR A 514 -26.50 11.46 1.68
C TYR A 514 -26.37 12.46 2.85
N ALA A 515 -27.15 13.54 2.86
CA ALA A 515 -27.09 14.53 3.93
C ALA A 515 -27.37 13.89 5.32
N LYS A 516 -28.36 12.99 5.39
CA LYS A 516 -28.68 12.24 6.63
C LYS A 516 -27.61 11.20 6.95
N LEU A 517 -27.09 10.51 5.93
CA LEU A 517 -25.99 9.56 6.09
C LEU A 517 -24.77 10.27 6.67
N ARG A 518 -24.36 11.39 6.08
CA ARG A 518 -23.23 12.20 6.56
C ARG A 518 -23.41 12.64 8.01
N GLU A 519 -24.58 13.18 8.35
CA GLU A 519 -24.89 13.60 9.72
C GLU A 519 -24.72 12.44 10.71
N ARG A 520 -25.23 11.27 10.36
CA ARG A 520 -25.13 10.07 11.21
C ARG A 520 -23.69 9.60 11.35
N LEU A 521 -22.93 9.54 10.28
CA LEU A 521 -21.53 9.12 10.30
C LEU A 521 -20.66 10.04 11.17
N LEU A 522 -20.86 11.35 11.07
CA LEU A 522 -20.16 12.33 11.92
C LEU A 522 -20.55 12.17 13.39
N LYS A 523 -21.83 11.95 13.70
CA LYS A 523 -22.32 11.66 15.07
C LYS A 523 -21.69 10.39 15.65
N ASP A 524 -21.45 9.39 14.82
CA ASP A 524 -20.83 8.12 15.21
C ASP A 524 -19.28 8.18 15.16
N GLY A 525 -18.70 9.39 15.06
CA GLY A 525 -17.26 9.63 15.19
C GLY A 525 -16.43 9.36 13.94
N GLN A 526 -17.04 9.21 12.77
CA GLN A 526 -16.33 9.12 11.49
C GLN A 526 -15.67 10.45 11.10
N VAL A 527 -14.53 10.37 10.43
CA VAL A 527 -13.86 11.52 9.82
C VAL A 527 -14.15 11.50 8.32
N LEU A 528 -14.81 12.54 7.81
CA LEU A 528 -15.24 12.65 6.42
C LEU A 528 -14.54 13.77 5.66
N GLU A 529 -13.85 14.65 6.37
CA GLU A 529 -13.14 15.80 5.84
C GLU A 529 -11.80 15.93 6.53
N PHE A 530 -10.81 16.36 5.80
CA PHE A 530 -9.48 16.66 6.32
C PHE A 530 -8.95 17.89 5.58
N GLU A 531 -8.57 18.89 6.34
CA GLU A 531 -7.88 20.04 5.77
C GLU A 531 -6.49 19.58 5.33
N ARG A 532 -6.29 19.36 4.02
CA ARG A 532 -4.95 19.15 3.49
C ARG A 532 -4.17 20.42 3.80
N LYS A 533 -3.30 20.33 4.78
CA LYS A 533 -2.26 21.35 4.89
C LYS A 533 -1.54 21.35 3.55
N PRO A 534 -1.37 22.54 2.90
CA PRO A 534 -0.52 22.60 1.72
C PRO A 534 0.72 21.81 2.07
N LEU A 535 1.15 20.92 1.14
CA LEU A 535 2.34 20.09 1.35
C LEU A 535 3.42 21.06 1.87
N ARG A 536 3.50 21.18 3.19
CA ARG A 536 4.76 21.60 3.75
C ARG A 536 5.69 20.49 3.25
N PRO A 537 6.72 20.82 2.48
CA PRO A 537 7.80 19.87 2.26
C PRO A 537 8.01 19.29 3.65
N LYS A 538 7.93 17.95 3.81
CA LYS A 538 8.05 17.27 5.11
C LYS A 538 9.00 18.10 5.88
N ALA A 539 8.54 18.77 6.97
CA ALA A 539 9.45 19.58 7.77
C ALA A 539 10.58 18.60 8.04
N ALA A 540 11.64 18.72 7.27
CA ALA A 540 12.71 17.78 7.33
C ALA A 540 13.03 17.82 8.81
N ILE A 541 12.97 16.69 9.47
CA ILE A 541 13.75 16.57 10.71
C ILE A 541 15.10 17.04 10.23
N LEU A 542 15.41 18.31 10.50
CA LEU A 542 16.64 18.94 10.03
C LEU A 542 17.70 17.97 10.50
N ARG A 543 18.31 17.25 9.58
CA ARG A 543 19.41 16.38 9.95
C ARG A 543 20.34 17.26 10.78
N ALA A 544 20.97 16.70 11.78
CA ALA A 544 21.88 17.47 12.65
C ALA A 544 22.99 18.22 11.86
N ASP A 545 23.19 17.84 10.59
CA ASP A 545 24.15 18.41 9.63
C ASP A 545 23.52 19.34 8.58
N ALA A 546 22.20 19.62 8.65
CA ALA A 546 21.53 20.61 7.80
C ALA A 546 21.87 22.04 8.24
N ILE A 547 22.05 22.93 7.26
CA ILE A 547 22.43 24.31 7.51
C ILE A 547 21.17 25.18 7.52
N ASP A 548 20.93 25.84 8.64
CA ASP A 548 19.82 26.78 8.79
C ASP A 548 20.07 28.03 7.94
N ILE A 549 19.22 28.26 6.96
CA ILE A 549 19.30 29.41 6.03
C ILE A 549 19.37 30.75 6.77
N LYS A 550 18.73 30.87 7.96
CA LYS A 550 18.68 32.07 8.77
C LYS A 550 20.04 32.42 9.41
N LYS A 551 20.97 31.50 9.43
CA LYS A 551 22.34 31.68 9.96
C LYS A 551 23.33 32.06 8.88
N LEU A 552 22.91 32.08 7.61
CA LEU A 552 23.77 32.44 6.49
C LEU A 552 23.76 33.95 6.25
N GLN A 553 24.92 34.51 5.92
CA GLN A 553 25.06 35.93 5.63
C GLN A 553 24.70 36.22 4.15
N GLY A 554 24.29 37.47 3.85
CA GLY A 554 23.97 37.92 2.53
C GLY A 554 22.55 37.46 2.08
N VAL A 555 22.32 37.44 0.78
CA VAL A 555 21.06 36.97 0.20
C VAL A 555 21.20 35.51 -0.20
N VAL A 556 20.29 34.65 0.26
CA VAL A 556 20.33 33.20 -0.02
C VAL A 556 18.99 32.81 -0.62
N VAL A 557 19.03 32.10 -1.73
CA VAL A 557 17.87 31.46 -2.38
C VAL A 557 18.07 29.96 -2.36
N ASP A 558 17.18 29.25 -1.70
CA ASP A 558 17.16 27.80 -1.55
C ASP A 558 16.49 27.12 -2.73
N ASP A 559 16.73 25.83 -2.95
CA ASP A 559 16.15 25.06 -4.06
C ASP A 559 14.63 24.99 -4.00
N GLU A 560 14.01 25.19 -2.82
CA GLU A 560 12.56 25.34 -2.66
C GLU A 560 12.00 26.55 -3.44
N HIS A 561 12.79 27.59 -3.61
CA HIS A 561 12.41 28.85 -4.28
C HIS A 561 12.96 28.95 -5.71
N ALA A 562 13.71 27.95 -6.15
CA ALA A 562 14.25 27.89 -7.51
C ALA A 562 13.17 27.47 -8.51
N LEU A 563 13.16 28.10 -9.70
CA LEU A 563 12.36 27.66 -10.82
C LEU A 563 12.99 26.41 -11.43
N ALA A 564 12.27 25.28 -11.35
CA ALA A 564 12.73 24.00 -11.88
C ALA A 564 12.12 23.72 -13.25
N GLU A 565 12.96 23.47 -14.25
CA GLU A 565 12.58 22.98 -15.58
C GLU A 565 13.13 21.55 -15.74
N GLY A 566 12.30 20.63 -16.24
CA GLY A 566 12.63 19.21 -16.36
C GLY A 566 12.48 18.42 -15.04
N ASP A 567 12.90 17.15 -15.08
CA ASP A 567 12.65 16.19 -13.98
C ASP A 567 13.71 16.32 -12.88
N TRP A 568 13.43 17.12 -11.86
CA TRP A 568 14.25 17.23 -10.66
C TRP A 568 13.67 16.44 -9.50
N VAL A 569 14.50 15.64 -8.85
CA VAL A 569 14.14 14.81 -7.69
C VAL A 569 14.66 15.45 -6.42
N PHE A 570 13.79 15.67 -5.43
CA PHE A 570 14.20 16.16 -4.11
C PHE A 570 14.86 15.04 -3.29
N SER A 571 15.93 15.36 -2.57
CA SER A 571 16.69 14.42 -1.75
C SER A 571 17.31 15.11 -0.52
N ALA A 572 17.41 14.37 0.56
CA ALA A 572 18.17 14.71 1.76
C ALA A 572 19.16 13.58 2.14
N SER A 573 19.48 12.68 1.20
CA SER A 573 20.27 11.48 1.45
C SER A 573 21.75 11.76 1.69
N VAL A 574 22.29 12.84 1.11
CA VAL A 574 23.68 13.29 1.32
C VAL A 574 23.66 14.54 2.18
N GLY A 575 24.33 14.53 3.33
CA GLY A 575 24.32 15.62 4.29
C GLY A 575 25.10 16.86 3.87
N GLY A 576 25.01 17.94 4.68
CA GLY A 576 25.70 19.21 4.44
C GLY A 576 24.98 20.10 3.44
N PHE A 577 23.67 20.06 3.38
CA PHE A 577 22.80 20.89 2.53
C PHE A 577 22.21 22.07 3.31
N VAL A 578 21.75 23.08 2.59
CA VAL A 578 21.00 24.23 3.11
C VAL A 578 19.52 23.88 3.22
N GLY A 579 18.81 24.33 4.24
CA GLY A 579 17.37 24.11 4.38
C GLY A 579 16.99 22.64 4.59
N ALA A 580 16.02 22.17 3.84
CA ALA A 580 15.40 20.86 4.02
C ALA A 580 16.07 19.72 3.22
N GLY A 581 16.85 20.05 2.18
CA GLY A 581 17.47 19.11 1.27
C GLY A 581 18.04 19.76 0.03
N TYR A 582 18.13 19.03 -1.06
CA TYR A 582 18.62 19.50 -2.36
C TYR A 582 17.89 18.78 -3.50
N ARG A 583 17.95 19.31 -4.71
CA ARG A 583 17.44 18.65 -5.92
C ARG A 583 18.56 18.01 -6.71
N HIS A 584 18.24 16.91 -7.42
CA HIS A 584 19.15 16.27 -8.38
C HIS A 584 18.40 15.83 -9.64
N ASP A 585 19.11 15.73 -10.77
CA ASP A 585 18.58 15.38 -12.09
C ASP A 585 18.35 13.87 -12.30
N GLY A 586 18.42 13.04 -11.25
CA GLY A 586 18.34 11.58 -11.37
C GLY A 586 19.46 10.94 -12.23
N ASN A 587 20.43 11.72 -12.69
CA ASN A 587 21.43 11.34 -13.70
C ASN A 587 20.78 10.97 -15.05
N GLN A 588 19.61 11.53 -15.35
CA GLN A 588 18.79 11.26 -16.54
C GLN A 588 18.52 12.55 -17.32
N HIS A 589 17.92 12.44 -18.49
CA HIS A 589 17.43 13.56 -19.32
C HIS A 589 18.46 14.68 -19.51
N LYS A 590 19.73 14.33 -19.84
CA LYS A 590 20.81 15.30 -20.02
C LYS A 590 20.47 16.36 -21.05
N GLY A 591 20.73 17.63 -20.69
CA GLY A 591 20.36 18.81 -21.47
C GLY A 591 18.92 19.30 -21.31
N LYS A 592 18.06 18.60 -20.51
CA LYS A 592 16.65 18.96 -20.31
C LYS A 592 16.32 19.49 -18.92
N CYS A 593 17.25 19.42 -17.97
CA CYS A 593 17.02 19.86 -16.60
C CYS A 593 17.77 21.15 -16.30
N ARG A 594 17.04 22.16 -15.78
CA ARG A 594 17.59 23.45 -15.32
C ARG A 594 16.98 23.85 -13.99
N LEU A 595 17.80 24.44 -13.13
CA LEU A 595 17.36 25.12 -11.89
C LEU A 595 17.78 26.58 -11.95
N THR A 596 16.82 27.48 -11.87
CA THR A 596 17.04 28.93 -11.91
C THR A 596 16.77 29.53 -10.53
N PHE A 597 17.80 30.10 -9.94
CA PHE A 597 17.76 30.84 -8.67
C PHE A 597 17.79 32.33 -9.00
N SER A 598 16.74 33.07 -8.65
CA SER A 598 16.63 34.50 -8.96
C SER A 598 16.25 35.28 -7.70
N THR A 599 16.83 36.48 -7.57
CA THR A 599 16.54 37.39 -6.45
C THR A 599 16.79 38.86 -6.83
N ASP A 600 16.21 39.75 -6.05
CA ASP A 600 16.58 41.17 -6.02
C ASP A 600 17.57 41.39 -4.89
N LEU A 601 18.75 41.94 -5.21
CA LEU A 601 19.76 42.28 -4.24
C LEU A 601 19.40 43.61 -3.54
N PRO A 602 19.75 43.79 -2.26
CA PRO A 602 19.30 44.96 -1.47
C PRO A 602 19.87 46.30 -1.99
N GLN A 603 20.96 46.25 -2.71
CA GLN A 603 21.59 47.46 -3.32
C GLN A 603 22.53 47.08 -4.47
N PRO A 604 22.77 47.97 -5.42
CA PRO A 604 23.75 47.75 -6.49
C PRO A 604 25.17 47.59 -5.90
N GLY A 605 26.02 46.83 -6.60
CA GLY A 605 27.42 46.69 -6.20
C GLY A 605 28.01 45.33 -6.53
N LYS A 606 29.20 45.12 -6.06
CA LYS A 606 29.96 43.89 -6.26
C LYS A 606 29.58 42.82 -5.26
N TYR A 607 29.23 41.63 -5.78
CA TYR A 607 28.87 40.46 -4.94
C TYR A 607 29.70 39.26 -5.33
N GLU A 608 30.13 38.49 -4.34
CA GLU A 608 30.55 37.12 -4.52
C GLU A 608 29.33 36.23 -4.63
N VAL A 609 29.24 35.42 -5.70
CA VAL A 609 28.20 34.46 -5.90
C VAL A 609 28.73 33.05 -5.54
N ARG A 610 27.99 32.35 -4.68
CA ARG A 610 28.40 31.06 -4.15
C ARG A 610 27.27 30.05 -4.33
N LEU A 611 27.63 28.80 -4.72
CA LEU A 611 26.68 27.69 -4.92
C LEU A 611 26.88 26.65 -3.85
N ALA A 612 25.79 26.29 -3.16
CA ALA A 612 25.78 25.13 -2.25
C ALA A 612 25.70 23.84 -3.06
N ILE A 613 26.55 22.87 -2.73
CA ILE A 613 26.60 21.57 -3.36
C ILE A 613 26.57 20.46 -2.33
N SER A 614 25.74 19.43 -2.55
CA SER A 614 25.77 18.18 -1.80
C SER A 614 26.77 17.22 -2.42
N GLN A 615 28.02 17.32 -1.97
CA GLN A 615 29.18 16.62 -2.54
C GLN A 615 29.03 15.09 -2.43
N ASN A 616 29.30 14.39 -3.56
CA ASN A 616 29.40 12.93 -3.59
C ASN A 616 30.23 12.49 -4.80
N ALA A 617 30.88 11.32 -4.74
CA ALA A 617 31.70 10.79 -5.82
C ALA A 617 30.92 10.48 -7.12
N ASN A 618 29.58 10.31 -7.04
CA ASN A 618 28.72 10.05 -8.19
C ASN A 618 28.22 11.32 -8.92
N ARG A 619 28.65 12.52 -8.46
CA ARG A 619 28.28 13.80 -9.08
C ARG A 619 29.06 14.07 -10.37
N SER A 620 28.59 15.06 -11.14
CA SER A 620 29.30 15.54 -12.31
C SER A 620 30.50 16.43 -11.93
N ARG A 621 31.56 16.31 -12.69
CA ARG A 621 32.80 17.14 -12.51
C ARG A 621 32.74 18.47 -13.27
N GLU A 622 31.83 18.59 -14.23
CA GLU A 622 31.73 19.75 -15.12
C GLU A 622 30.25 20.16 -15.23
N VAL A 623 29.70 20.70 -14.13
CA VAL A 623 28.30 21.17 -14.13
C VAL A 623 28.28 22.60 -14.66
N PRO A 624 27.59 22.89 -15.77
CA PRO A 624 27.48 24.24 -16.30
C PRO A 624 26.56 25.08 -15.42
N VAL A 625 27.10 26.19 -14.92
CA VAL A 625 26.39 27.19 -14.11
C VAL A 625 26.53 28.55 -14.77
N LEU A 626 25.41 29.13 -15.17
CA LEU A 626 25.35 30.47 -15.76
C LEU A 626 25.03 31.50 -14.66
N VAL A 627 25.87 32.51 -14.52
CA VAL A 627 25.63 33.66 -13.65
C VAL A 627 25.21 34.86 -14.48
N PHE A 628 24.03 35.41 -14.23
CA PHE A 628 23.48 36.57 -14.91
C PHE A 628 23.63 37.79 -14.01
N TYR A 629 24.18 38.89 -14.57
CA TYR A 629 24.41 40.16 -13.88
C TYR A 629 24.16 41.35 -14.82
N GLY A 630 23.01 41.99 -14.64
CA GLY A 630 22.49 42.94 -15.60
C GLY A 630 22.21 42.29 -16.97
N ALA A 631 22.66 42.92 -18.04
CA ALA A 631 22.53 42.39 -19.42
C ALA A 631 23.61 41.32 -19.76
N LYS A 632 24.51 41.00 -18.86
CA LYS A 632 25.64 40.08 -19.08
C LYS A 632 25.42 38.75 -18.42
N LYS A 633 26.14 37.75 -18.92
CA LYS A 633 26.20 36.40 -18.30
C LYS A 633 27.55 35.75 -18.49
N ASP A 634 27.99 34.99 -17.51
CA ASP A 634 29.21 34.20 -17.56
C ASP A 634 28.91 32.73 -17.24
N LEU A 635 29.66 31.83 -17.87
CA LEU A 635 29.57 30.37 -17.64
C LEU A 635 30.71 29.96 -16.70
N VAL A 636 30.32 29.25 -15.63
CA VAL A 636 31.26 28.64 -14.66
C VAL A 636 31.01 27.13 -14.70
N LEU A 637 32.08 26.33 -14.79
CA LEU A 637 31.99 24.88 -14.67
C LEU A 637 32.34 24.47 -13.24
N VAL A 638 31.39 23.77 -12.59
CA VAL A 638 31.50 23.36 -11.18
C VAL A 638 31.74 21.88 -11.05
N ASP A 639 32.81 21.49 -10.33
CA ASP A 639 33.07 20.10 -9.95
C ASP A 639 32.32 19.76 -8.64
N GLN A 640 31.18 19.08 -8.74
CA GLN A 640 30.39 18.68 -7.59
C GLN A 640 30.89 17.39 -6.89
N THR A 641 31.98 16.82 -7.35
CA THR A 641 32.66 15.68 -6.67
C THR A 641 33.63 16.14 -5.58
N ARG A 642 34.03 17.41 -5.61
CA ARG A 642 35.00 17.97 -4.65
C ARG A 642 34.30 18.50 -3.42
N LYS A 643 34.97 18.30 -2.27
CA LYS A 643 34.49 18.86 -1.02
C LYS A 643 34.54 20.39 -1.06
N PRO A 644 33.45 21.09 -0.69
CA PRO A 644 33.50 22.54 -0.48
C PRO A 644 34.58 22.92 0.54
N GLY A 645 35.01 24.17 0.53
CA GLY A 645 36.00 24.68 1.46
C GLY A 645 35.54 24.70 2.93
N LYS A 646 36.30 25.38 3.77
CA LYS A 646 36.01 25.46 5.23
C LYS A 646 34.69 26.19 5.59
N ASP A 647 34.10 26.92 4.65
CA ASP A 647 32.94 27.81 4.87
C ASP A 647 31.59 27.12 4.58
N GLY A 648 31.44 25.83 4.87
CA GLY A 648 30.23 25.08 4.71
C GLY A 648 30.05 24.48 3.31
N PRO A 649 28.80 24.27 2.78
CA PRO A 649 28.55 23.57 1.54
C PRO A 649 28.83 24.41 0.28
N PHE A 650 29.25 25.67 0.44
CA PHE A 650 29.36 26.62 -0.65
C PHE A 650 30.69 26.54 -1.41
N VAL A 651 30.59 26.62 -2.73
CA VAL A 651 31.69 26.81 -3.67
C VAL A 651 31.55 28.20 -4.25
N SER A 652 32.61 29.00 -4.25
CA SER A 652 32.60 30.31 -4.91
C SER A 652 32.53 30.11 -6.45
N LEU A 653 31.60 30.77 -7.07
CA LEU A 653 31.50 30.86 -8.55
C LEU A 653 32.33 32.02 -9.09
N GLY A 654 32.58 33.04 -8.29
CA GLY A 654 33.29 34.27 -8.66
C GLY A 654 32.65 35.52 -8.09
N GLN A 655 33.12 36.68 -8.58
CA GLN A 655 32.62 37.99 -8.16
C GLN A 655 32.17 38.81 -9.37
N TRP A 656 30.95 39.37 -9.32
CA TRP A 656 30.38 40.18 -10.37
C TRP A 656 29.75 41.45 -9.82
N ASP A 657 29.61 42.46 -10.72
CA ASP A 657 28.97 43.73 -10.40
C ASP A 657 27.52 43.70 -10.84
N PHE A 658 26.58 43.94 -9.95
CA PHE A 658 25.12 43.91 -10.18
C PHE A 658 24.57 45.37 -10.16
N PRO A 659 24.56 46.06 -11.28
CA PRO A 659 24.19 47.46 -11.32
C PRO A 659 22.69 47.74 -11.14
N ASP A 660 21.84 46.78 -11.49
CA ASP A 660 20.39 46.86 -11.45
C ASP A 660 19.74 46.04 -10.34
N CYS A 661 20.54 45.52 -9.40
CA CYS A 661 20.12 44.63 -8.31
C CYS A 661 19.51 43.30 -8.78
N LYS A 662 19.35 43.02 -10.06
CA LYS A 662 18.80 41.75 -10.57
C LYS A 662 19.90 40.69 -10.64
N ALA A 663 19.69 39.61 -9.91
CA ALA A 663 20.64 38.52 -9.86
C ALA A 663 19.97 37.21 -10.20
N SER A 664 20.60 36.39 -11.05
CA SER A 664 20.13 35.05 -11.37
C SER A 664 21.27 34.08 -11.62
N VAL A 665 21.10 32.85 -11.17
CA VAL A 665 22.02 31.74 -11.42
C VAL A 665 21.23 30.57 -11.98
N VAL A 666 21.71 29.98 -13.08
CA VAL A 666 21.07 28.83 -13.73
C VAL A 666 22.03 27.66 -13.71
N ILE A 667 21.62 26.56 -13.09
CA ILE A 667 22.34 25.26 -13.14
C ILE A 667 21.71 24.43 -14.26
N SER A 668 22.55 23.84 -15.11
CA SER A 668 22.11 22.95 -16.19
C SER A 668 22.76 21.57 -16.08
N ASN A 669 22.06 20.54 -16.53
CA ASN A 669 22.65 19.20 -16.68
C ASN A 669 23.14 18.90 -18.11
N GLU A 670 23.24 19.92 -18.97
CA GLU A 670 23.69 19.78 -20.35
C GLU A 670 25.18 19.36 -20.42
N GLY A 671 25.48 18.34 -21.22
CA GLY A 671 26.84 17.83 -21.41
C GLY A 671 27.45 17.11 -20.20
N THR A 672 26.71 16.94 -19.10
CA THR A 672 27.23 16.39 -17.85
C THR A 672 27.26 14.86 -17.82
N LYS A 673 28.25 14.30 -17.09
CA LYS A 673 28.35 12.88 -16.74
C LYS A 673 28.24 12.75 -15.22
N GLY A 674 27.30 11.90 -14.74
CA GLY A 674 26.99 11.78 -13.31
C GLY A 674 25.82 12.68 -12.89
N TYR A 675 25.44 12.62 -11.61
CA TYR A 675 24.34 13.41 -11.06
C TYR A 675 24.68 14.89 -11.01
N VAL A 676 23.74 15.74 -11.40
CA VAL A 676 23.80 17.18 -11.16
C VAL A 676 22.91 17.52 -9.98
N THR A 677 23.40 18.30 -9.04
CA THR A 677 22.65 18.77 -7.89
C THR A 677 22.54 20.28 -7.85
N GLY A 678 21.43 20.80 -7.34
CA GLY A 678 21.23 22.17 -6.96
C GLY A 678 20.60 22.24 -5.58
N ASP A 679 21.19 23.06 -4.71
CA ASP A 679 20.81 23.21 -3.31
C ASP A 679 20.43 24.67 -3.07
N ALA A 680 21.41 25.55 -2.81
CA ALA A 680 21.15 26.97 -2.61
C ALA A 680 22.19 27.84 -3.31
N VAL A 681 21.81 29.08 -3.66
CA VAL A 681 22.72 30.11 -4.16
C VAL A 681 22.76 31.27 -3.17
N GLN A 682 23.98 31.72 -2.85
CA GLN A 682 24.25 32.82 -1.93
C GLN A 682 24.94 33.95 -2.67
N TRP A 683 24.47 35.19 -2.46
CA TRP A 683 25.12 36.42 -2.89
C TRP A 683 25.63 37.19 -1.65
N GLN A 684 26.92 37.26 -1.53
CA GLN A 684 27.60 38.05 -0.45
C GLN A 684 28.19 39.31 -1.02
N ARG A 685 27.84 40.46 -0.44
CA ARG A 685 28.40 41.73 -0.88
C ARG A 685 29.90 41.78 -0.55
N VAL A 686 30.69 42.16 -1.55
CA VAL A 686 32.12 42.42 -1.38
C VAL A 686 32.28 43.85 -0.94
N PRO A 687 33.10 44.16 0.11
CA PRO A 687 33.33 45.51 0.60
C PRO A 687 33.84 46.49 -0.46
#